data_7e2b6a9092f2d6b5cb184419f91bdeba
#
_entry.id   7e2b6a9092f2d6b5cb184419f91bdeba
#
_cell.length_a   1.000
_cell.length_b   1.000
_cell.length_c   1.000
_cell.angle_alpha   90.00
_cell.angle_beta   90.00
_cell.angle_gamma   90.00
#
_symmetry.space_group_name_H-M   'P 1'
#
loop_
_entity.id
_entity.type
_entity.pdbx_description
1 polymer ?
#
loop_
_entity_poly.entity_id
_entity_poly.type
_entity_poly.pdbx_seq_one_letter_code
_entity_poly.pdbx_strand_id
1 'polypeptide(L)'
;MDFTPEDERLIKEKWEELLQSCTKICKNDEDWEFIKRAFFLAKEAHGGVRRRSGEPYLLHPIAVAKIVVDEIGLGVKSVVAALLHDVVEDTEYTVEDMERIFGPKIAKMVDGLTKMSGVFNADTSEQAEYFRKVLLTLSDDVRVILIKIADRLHNMRTLGSMPTNKQIKITGETLYLFAPLAYRLGLYTIKSELEDLCMKYRFPVQYAELSEKLKATEEQREAFISKFNAPIIEALKRDHINFEISGRVKSLYSIWSKMQRKQIPFEEVYDLFAIRIVFQPLPFPSEKTQCWQIFSTITDIYTPKPDRLRDWISMPKANGYEALHSTVMGPDGVWVEVQIRTQRMEEIAERGFAAHWKYKNASLSNNEDELDRWLKKIRDALNGPTENAVDFLDNFKLSLYTSEIAVFTPKGEARKMPYGATALDFAYDIHSKIGNSAIGAKINHKIEPITTQINSGDQIEIITADNARPKAEWLDIVTTTKAKQAIKSFLKRERQNNIERGMKMLEERMQQLNTPLSGRVLRKIVPIYESNNKEELYSKIGAGIVDLKDLDKVLKVNATSKILKFWTLFINKKEDEEGDDAENPEPNSAKAEESATAGEPQFVMAECCKPIPGDSVVGYKDPASHRIIVHKSNCKELDRLAAQFGRNILKDEIKWSQHKAMSYLVTIELRGIDRTGILLDLAKTVSEDFSINIRQINIQTHDNIFEGTISLYVKDAEGLHAIMDKIRKIKGIDTVKRNQD
;
A
#
# COMPACT_ATOMS: atom_id res chain seq x y z
N MET A 1 -2.54 -6.00 -44.23
CA MET A 1 -2.47 -7.45 -44.44
C MET A 1 -3.76 -8.03 -43.87
N ASP A 2 -4.44 -8.89 -44.61
CA ASP A 2 -5.68 -9.50 -44.15
C ASP A 2 -5.38 -10.63 -43.13
N PHE A 3 -6.33 -10.96 -42.28
CA PHE A 3 -6.24 -12.07 -41.34
C PHE A 3 -6.16 -13.41 -42.15
N THR A 4 -5.41 -14.39 -41.65
CA THR A 4 -5.39 -15.74 -42.24
C THR A 4 -6.73 -16.44 -42.00
N PRO A 5 -7.08 -17.48 -42.79
CA PRO A 5 -8.30 -18.25 -42.56
C PRO A 5 -8.38 -18.87 -41.15
N GLU A 6 -7.25 -19.17 -40.53
CA GLU A 6 -7.17 -19.68 -39.17
C GLU A 6 -7.46 -18.55 -38.14
N ASP A 7 -6.92 -17.35 -38.37
CA ASP A 7 -7.23 -16.18 -37.57
C ASP A 7 -8.73 -15.84 -37.62
N GLU A 8 -9.31 -15.84 -38.81
CA GLU A 8 -10.76 -15.59 -38.97
C GLU A 8 -11.62 -16.59 -38.21
N ARG A 9 -11.23 -17.88 -38.23
CA ARG A 9 -11.92 -18.90 -37.46
C ARG A 9 -11.83 -18.65 -35.96
N LEU A 10 -10.63 -18.33 -35.46
CA LEU A 10 -10.40 -18.03 -34.03
C LEU A 10 -11.13 -16.76 -33.60
N ILE A 11 -11.08 -15.70 -34.39
CA ILE A 11 -11.82 -14.45 -34.15
C ILE A 11 -13.32 -14.75 -34.07
N LYS A 12 -13.85 -15.52 -35.00
CA LYS A 12 -15.27 -15.90 -35.03
C LYS A 12 -15.67 -16.70 -33.78
N GLU A 13 -14.87 -17.66 -33.38
CA GLU A 13 -15.11 -18.45 -32.16
C GLU A 13 -15.16 -17.53 -30.90
N LYS A 14 -14.18 -16.67 -30.71
CA LYS A 14 -14.13 -15.79 -29.56
C LYS A 14 -15.19 -14.70 -29.58
N TRP A 15 -15.59 -14.26 -30.76
CA TRP A 15 -16.72 -13.37 -30.92
C TRP A 15 -18.04 -14.03 -30.54
N GLU A 16 -18.29 -15.28 -30.98
CA GLU A 16 -19.48 -16.05 -30.60
C GLU A 16 -19.54 -16.27 -29.08
N GLU A 17 -18.42 -16.59 -28.44
CA GLU A 17 -18.34 -16.64 -26.96
C GLU A 17 -18.76 -15.35 -26.30
N LEU A 18 -18.28 -14.19 -26.81
CA LEU A 18 -18.67 -12.88 -26.29
C LEU A 18 -20.15 -12.60 -26.48
N LEU A 19 -20.71 -12.91 -27.67
CA LEU A 19 -22.13 -12.76 -27.92
C LEU A 19 -22.99 -13.58 -26.95
N GLN A 20 -22.58 -14.82 -26.67
CA GLN A 20 -23.24 -15.65 -25.67
C GLN A 20 -23.22 -15.02 -24.29
N SER A 21 -22.10 -14.42 -23.87
CA SER A 21 -22.03 -13.68 -22.61
C SER A 21 -22.95 -12.46 -22.60
N CYS A 22 -23.06 -11.76 -23.74
CA CYS A 22 -23.88 -10.57 -23.88
C CYS A 22 -25.41 -10.81 -23.81
N THR A 23 -25.88 -12.06 -23.94
CA THR A 23 -27.30 -12.40 -23.75
C THR A 23 -27.87 -11.96 -22.41
N LYS A 24 -26.99 -11.85 -21.38
CA LYS A 24 -27.37 -11.43 -20.03
C LYS A 24 -27.65 -9.93 -19.91
N ILE A 25 -27.12 -9.11 -20.85
CA ILE A 25 -27.14 -7.64 -20.77
C ILE A 25 -27.92 -6.97 -21.90
N CYS A 26 -28.03 -7.60 -23.07
CA CYS A 26 -28.80 -7.09 -24.21
C CYS A 26 -30.30 -7.30 -23.98
N LYS A 27 -31.08 -6.23 -24.11
CA LYS A 27 -32.53 -6.23 -23.87
C LYS A 27 -33.34 -6.10 -25.15
N ASN A 28 -32.75 -5.59 -26.22
CA ASN A 28 -33.40 -5.28 -27.49
C ASN A 28 -32.40 -5.44 -28.66
N ASP A 29 -32.91 -5.35 -29.89
CA ASP A 29 -32.09 -5.48 -31.11
C ASP A 29 -31.08 -4.30 -31.26
N GLU A 30 -31.40 -3.12 -30.73
CA GLU A 30 -30.48 -1.98 -30.78
C GLU A 30 -29.20 -2.24 -29.97
N ASP A 31 -29.30 -2.91 -28.82
CA ASP A 31 -28.16 -3.29 -28.00
C ASP A 31 -27.23 -4.22 -28.77
N TRP A 32 -27.80 -5.20 -29.50
CA TRP A 32 -27.03 -6.15 -30.32
C TRP A 32 -26.35 -5.45 -31.51
N GLU A 33 -27.05 -4.60 -32.22
CA GLU A 33 -26.50 -3.83 -33.35
C GLU A 33 -25.39 -2.88 -32.88
N PHE A 34 -25.52 -2.33 -31.69
CA PHE A 34 -24.52 -1.44 -31.11
C PHE A 34 -23.22 -2.17 -30.80
N ILE A 35 -23.29 -3.36 -30.23
CA ILE A 35 -22.11 -4.22 -29.96
C ILE A 35 -21.49 -4.71 -31.27
N LYS A 36 -22.28 -5.16 -32.24
CA LYS A 36 -21.78 -5.62 -33.54
C LYS A 36 -21.04 -4.50 -34.29
N ARG A 37 -21.60 -3.28 -34.31
CA ARG A 37 -20.96 -2.11 -34.92
C ARG A 37 -19.59 -1.82 -34.30
N ALA A 38 -19.46 -1.89 -32.98
CA ALA A 38 -18.19 -1.74 -32.28
C ALA A 38 -17.19 -2.81 -32.66
N PHE A 39 -17.63 -4.07 -32.74
CA PHE A 39 -16.78 -5.18 -33.16
C PHE A 39 -16.26 -5.02 -34.58
N PHE A 40 -17.13 -4.68 -35.55
CA PHE A 40 -16.72 -4.50 -36.95
C PHE A 40 -15.76 -3.33 -37.11
N LEU A 41 -15.98 -2.23 -36.41
CA LEU A 41 -15.06 -1.09 -36.43
C LEU A 41 -13.70 -1.47 -35.80
N ALA A 42 -13.69 -2.17 -34.68
CA ALA A 42 -12.45 -2.64 -34.07
C ALA A 42 -11.70 -3.66 -34.96
N LYS A 43 -12.44 -4.52 -35.68
CA LYS A 43 -11.88 -5.47 -36.65
C LYS A 43 -11.24 -4.77 -37.84
N GLU A 44 -11.88 -3.71 -38.35
CA GLU A 44 -11.34 -2.89 -39.43
C GLU A 44 -10.09 -2.12 -38.96
N ALA A 45 -10.19 -1.46 -37.81
CA ALA A 45 -9.13 -0.64 -37.23
C ALA A 45 -7.84 -1.42 -36.92
N HIS A 46 -7.96 -2.65 -36.42
CA HIS A 46 -6.83 -3.52 -36.09
C HIS A 46 -6.54 -4.58 -37.17
N GLY A 47 -7.01 -4.38 -38.39
CA GLY A 47 -6.80 -5.31 -39.50
C GLY A 47 -5.33 -5.68 -39.72
N GLY A 48 -4.99 -6.97 -39.63
CA GLY A 48 -3.63 -7.47 -39.83
C GLY A 48 -2.63 -7.20 -38.71
N VAL A 49 -3.01 -6.49 -37.64
CA VAL A 49 -2.15 -6.24 -36.48
C VAL A 49 -2.06 -7.50 -35.62
N ARG A 50 -0.83 -7.84 -35.19
CA ARG A 50 -0.57 -9.00 -34.32
C ARG A 50 0.04 -8.61 -33.00
N ARG A 51 -0.36 -9.31 -31.96
CA ARG A 51 0.31 -9.24 -30.65
C ARG A 51 1.71 -9.89 -30.70
N ARG A 52 2.51 -9.62 -29.72
CA ARG A 52 3.85 -10.21 -29.60
C ARG A 52 3.81 -11.75 -29.42
N SER A 53 2.72 -12.30 -28.92
CA SER A 53 2.41 -13.74 -28.88
C SER A 53 2.18 -14.36 -30.26
N GLY A 54 2.02 -13.54 -31.31
CA GLY A 54 1.75 -13.96 -32.68
C GLY A 54 0.26 -14.02 -33.04
N GLU A 55 -0.65 -13.91 -32.10
CA GLU A 55 -2.10 -13.92 -32.29
C GLU A 55 -2.64 -12.60 -32.84
N PRO A 56 -3.79 -12.57 -33.53
CA PRO A 56 -4.47 -11.35 -33.97
C PRO A 56 -4.73 -10.40 -32.79
N TYR A 57 -4.43 -9.11 -32.98
CA TYR A 57 -4.63 -8.11 -31.94
C TYR A 57 -6.10 -8.03 -31.48
N LEU A 58 -7.04 -8.16 -32.40
CA LEU A 58 -8.49 -8.09 -32.17
C LEU A 58 -8.99 -9.05 -31.05
N LEU A 59 -8.28 -10.16 -30.80
CA LEU A 59 -8.63 -11.09 -29.73
C LEU A 59 -8.52 -10.44 -28.35
N HIS A 60 -7.66 -9.43 -28.20
CA HIS A 60 -7.51 -8.69 -26.94
C HIS A 60 -8.76 -7.88 -26.58
N PRO A 61 -9.25 -6.93 -27.38
CA PRO A 61 -10.46 -6.20 -27.03
C PRO A 61 -11.70 -7.10 -26.89
N ILE A 62 -11.80 -8.22 -27.64
CA ILE A 62 -12.84 -9.23 -27.40
C ILE A 62 -12.74 -9.85 -26.01
N ALA A 63 -11.53 -10.25 -25.59
CA ALA A 63 -11.30 -10.83 -24.27
C ALA A 63 -11.54 -9.81 -23.15
N VAL A 64 -11.12 -8.54 -23.31
CA VAL A 64 -11.42 -7.45 -22.36
C VAL A 64 -12.93 -7.24 -22.24
N ALA A 65 -13.64 -7.18 -23.35
CA ALA A 65 -15.11 -7.06 -23.37
C ALA A 65 -15.80 -8.23 -22.65
N LYS A 66 -15.26 -9.46 -22.81
CA LYS A 66 -15.78 -10.65 -22.12
C LYS A 66 -15.57 -10.57 -20.60
N ILE A 67 -14.38 -10.13 -20.13
CA ILE A 67 -14.12 -9.88 -18.70
C ILE A 67 -15.08 -8.83 -18.16
N VAL A 68 -15.33 -7.76 -18.92
CA VAL A 68 -16.27 -6.69 -18.54
C VAL A 68 -17.69 -7.20 -18.31
N VAL A 69 -18.15 -8.16 -19.10
CA VAL A 69 -19.49 -8.77 -18.95
C VAL A 69 -19.52 -9.83 -17.87
N ASP A 70 -18.65 -10.84 -17.99
CA ASP A 70 -18.75 -12.06 -17.19
C ASP A 70 -18.22 -11.87 -15.77
N GLU A 71 -17.07 -11.20 -15.62
CA GLU A 71 -16.37 -11.09 -14.35
C GLU A 71 -16.74 -9.80 -13.60
N ILE A 72 -16.88 -8.65 -14.30
CA ILE A 72 -17.26 -7.38 -13.67
C ILE A 72 -18.78 -7.20 -13.65
N GLY A 73 -19.48 -7.59 -14.72
CA GLY A 73 -20.95 -7.50 -14.81
C GLY A 73 -21.47 -6.14 -15.31
N LEU A 74 -20.71 -5.46 -16.18
CA LEU A 74 -21.12 -4.17 -16.77
C LEU A 74 -22.03 -4.37 -17.98
N GLY A 75 -22.77 -3.30 -18.34
CA GLY A 75 -23.74 -3.32 -19.44
C GLY A 75 -23.17 -2.95 -20.79
N VAL A 76 -24.05 -2.94 -21.81
CA VAL A 76 -23.76 -2.77 -23.26
C VAL A 76 -22.76 -1.63 -23.55
N LYS A 77 -22.96 -0.44 -22.97
CA LYS A 77 -22.05 0.71 -23.24
C LYS A 77 -20.61 0.45 -22.84
N SER A 78 -20.40 -0.30 -21.76
CA SER A 78 -19.06 -0.65 -21.29
C SER A 78 -18.43 -1.72 -22.17
N VAL A 79 -19.22 -2.65 -22.72
CA VAL A 79 -18.78 -3.65 -23.71
C VAL A 79 -18.32 -2.94 -24.99
N VAL A 80 -19.13 -2.01 -25.49
CA VAL A 80 -18.77 -1.20 -26.67
C VAL A 80 -17.48 -0.42 -26.42
N ALA A 81 -17.36 0.25 -25.28
CA ALA A 81 -16.13 0.98 -24.93
C ALA A 81 -14.92 0.05 -24.77
N ALA A 82 -15.12 -1.17 -24.26
CA ALA A 82 -14.06 -2.19 -24.14
C ALA A 82 -13.60 -2.72 -25.50
N LEU A 83 -14.51 -2.88 -26.47
CA LEU A 83 -14.16 -3.26 -27.85
C LEU A 83 -13.37 -2.17 -28.56
N LEU A 84 -13.59 -0.89 -28.19
CA LEU A 84 -13.01 0.29 -28.86
C LEU A 84 -11.85 0.92 -28.08
N HIS A 85 -11.42 0.34 -26.95
CA HIS A 85 -10.55 1.03 -25.98
C HIS A 85 -9.17 1.42 -26.55
N ASP A 86 -8.62 0.65 -27.47
CA ASP A 86 -7.34 0.90 -28.12
C ASP A 86 -7.48 1.49 -29.53
N VAL A 87 -8.70 1.60 -30.08
CA VAL A 87 -8.92 2.07 -31.47
C VAL A 87 -8.38 3.50 -31.67
N VAL A 88 -8.68 4.41 -30.74
CA VAL A 88 -8.21 5.81 -30.85
C VAL A 88 -6.71 5.94 -30.54
N GLU A 89 -6.13 5.01 -29.75
CA GLU A 89 -4.71 5.04 -29.39
C GLU A 89 -3.82 4.50 -30.51
N ASP A 90 -4.24 3.39 -31.12
CA ASP A 90 -3.39 2.59 -32.02
C ASP A 90 -3.71 2.83 -33.52
N THR A 91 -4.73 3.64 -33.85
CA THR A 91 -5.19 3.82 -35.24
C THR A 91 -5.46 5.29 -35.57
N GLU A 92 -5.91 5.55 -36.79
CA GLU A 92 -6.22 6.92 -37.27
C GLU A 92 -7.59 7.44 -36.79
N TYR A 93 -8.40 6.63 -36.12
CA TYR A 93 -9.70 7.07 -35.62
C TYR A 93 -9.52 8.06 -34.46
N THR A 94 -10.36 9.11 -34.47
CA THR A 94 -10.36 10.16 -33.44
C THR A 94 -11.49 10.01 -32.44
N VAL A 95 -11.42 10.76 -31.32
CA VAL A 95 -12.51 10.83 -30.34
C VAL A 95 -13.80 11.40 -30.97
N GLU A 96 -13.65 12.35 -31.90
CA GLU A 96 -14.76 12.95 -32.66
C GLU A 96 -15.45 11.91 -33.56
N ASP A 97 -14.71 10.97 -34.15
CA ASP A 97 -15.28 9.85 -34.88
C ASP A 97 -16.06 8.93 -33.95
N MET A 98 -15.53 8.63 -32.76
CA MET A 98 -16.25 7.86 -31.74
C MET A 98 -17.55 8.56 -31.33
N GLU A 99 -17.54 9.88 -31.18
CA GLU A 99 -18.74 10.65 -30.84
C GLU A 99 -19.78 10.58 -31.95
N ARG A 100 -19.39 10.74 -33.20
CA ARG A 100 -20.27 10.66 -34.36
C ARG A 100 -20.91 9.29 -34.54
N ILE A 101 -20.16 8.21 -34.31
CA ILE A 101 -20.60 6.83 -34.56
C ILE A 101 -21.36 6.24 -33.37
N PHE A 102 -20.89 6.48 -32.15
CA PHE A 102 -21.35 5.82 -30.91
C PHE A 102 -21.97 6.79 -29.90
N GLY A 103 -21.91 8.10 -30.15
CA GLY A 103 -22.43 9.14 -29.32
C GLY A 103 -21.51 9.57 -28.16
N PRO A 104 -21.84 10.70 -27.48
CA PRO A 104 -20.92 11.39 -26.58
C PRO A 104 -20.53 10.57 -25.33
N LYS A 105 -21.39 9.66 -24.87
CA LYS A 105 -21.08 8.83 -23.69
C LYS A 105 -19.98 7.81 -23.97
N ILE A 106 -19.99 7.18 -25.13
CA ILE A 106 -18.96 6.21 -25.53
C ILE A 106 -17.67 6.96 -25.85
N ALA A 107 -17.75 8.04 -26.62
CA ALA A 107 -16.59 8.87 -26.93
C ALA A 107 -15.85 9.33 -25.66
N LYS A 108 -16.59 9.82 -24.65
CA LYS A 108 -16.00 10.22 -23.37
C LYS A 108 -15.33 9.04 -22.63
N MET A 109 -15.91 7.83 -22.69
CA MET A 109 -15.30 6.64 -22.08
C MET A 109 -14.02 6.22 -22.81
N VAL A 110 -14.04 6.21 -24.15
CA VAL A 110 -12.86 5.88 -24.97
C VAL A 110 -11.76 6.92 -24.79
N ASP A 111 -12.09 8.23 -24.82
CA ASP A 111 -11.15 9.31 -24.52
C ASP A 111 -10.47 9.14 -23.15
N GLY A 112 -11.25 8.77 -22.13
CA GLY A 112 -10.74 8.46 -20.81
C GLY A 112 -9.76 7.27 -20.81
N LEU A 113 -10.05 6.21 -21.58
CA LEU A 113 -9.19 5.03 -21.70
C LEU A 113 -7.89 5.34 -22.44
N THR A 114 -7.95 6.13 -23.53
CA THR A 114 -6.79 6.56 -24.33
C THR A 114 -5.85 7.48 -23.54
N LYS A 115 -6.39 8.47 -22.81
CA LYS A 115 -5.58 9.36 -21.94
C LYS A 115 -4.81 8.64 -20.86
N MET A 116 -5.24 7.44 -20.49
CA MET A 116 -4.56 6.59 -19.53
C MET A 116 -3.35 5.82 -20.10
N SER A 117 -3.28 5.64 -21.42
CA SER A 117 -2.25 4.79 -22.05
C SER A 117 -1.00 5.56 -22.50
N GLY A 118 -1.13 6.81 -22.94
CA GLY A 118 -0.07 7.59 -23.59
C GLY A 118 1.12 8.01 -22.72
N VAL A 119 1.15 7.72 -21.41
CA VAL A 119 2.13 8.30 -20.47
C VAL A 119 3.21 7.30 -20.00
N PHE A 120 3.15 6.03 -20.41
CA PHE A 120 4.11 5.00 -19.97
C PHE A 120 5.54 5.16 -20.55
N ASN A 121 5.80 6.14 -21.41
CA ASN A 121 7.08 6.29 -22.10
C ASN A 121 7.97 7.42 -21.57
N ALA A 122 7.57 8.13 -20.53
CA ALA A 122 8.18 9.36 -20.09
C ALA A 122 8.90 9.31 -18.72
N ASP A 123 9.72 10.32 -18.40
CA ASP A 123 10.56 10.40 -17.21
C ASP A 123 9.78 10.59 -15.90
N THR A 124 10.46 10.45 -14.76
CA THR A 124 9.94 10.32 -13.38
C THR A 124 8.85 11.29 -12.91
N SER A 125 8.89 12.55 -13.34
CA SER A 125 7.84 13.53 -13.02
C SER A 125 6.54 13.25 -13.76
N GLU A 126 6.63 12.62 -14.92
CA GLU A 126 5.52 12.32 -15.82
C GLU A 126 4.73 11.09 -15.37
N GLN A 127 5.34 10.11 -14.67
CA GLN A 127 4.60 8.97 -14.13
C GLN A 127 3.72 9.35 -12.93
N ALA A 128 4.18 10.26 -12.09
CA ALA A 128 3.34 10.78 -11.01
C ALA A 128 2.18 11.62 -11.56
N GLU A 129 2.40 12.36 -12.64
CA GLU A 129 1.33 13.03 -13.41
C GLU A 129 0.41 12.02 -14.11
N TYR A 130 0.93 10.90 -14.61
CA TYR A 130 0.13 9.83 -15.17
C TYR A 130 -0.84 9.26 -14.13
N PHE A 131 -0.35 8.89 -12.94
CA PHE A 131 -1.21 8.42 -11.86
C PHE A 131 -2.27 9.46 -11.48
N ARG A 132 -1.88 10.73 -11.45
CA ARG A 132 -2.83 11.83 -11.23
C ARG A 132 -3.89 11.91 -12.34
N LYS A 133 -3.50 11.74 -13.61
CA LYS A 133 -4.44 11.71 -14.75
C LYS A 133 -5.37 10.50 -14.69
N VAL A 134 -4.83 9.31 -14.39
CA VAL A 134 -5.63 8.09 -14.14
C VAL A 134 -6.70 8.35 -13.10
N LEU A 135 -6.32 8.97 -11.99
CA LEU A 135 -7.22 9.25 -10.88
C LEU A 135 -8.21 10.39 -11.19
N LEU A 136 -7.85 11.37 -12.00
CA LEU A 136 -8.77 12.40 -12.50
C LEU A 136 -9.84 11.80 -13.41
N THR A 137 -9.44 10.87 -14.29
CA THR A 137 -10.38 10.15 -15.16
C THR A 137 -11.35 9.28 -14.35
N LEU A 138 -10.90 8.70 -13.22
CA LEU A 138 -11.74 8.01 -12.20
C LEU A 138 -12.89 8.87 -11.72
N SER A 139 -12.62 10.15 -11.49
CA SER A 139 -13.62 11.05 -10.92
C SER A 139 -14.77 11.37 -11.88
N ASP A 140 -14.59 11.11 -13.18
CA ASP A 140 -15.56 11.44 -14.22
C ASP A 140 -16.50 10.27 -14.55
N ASP A 141 -15.96 9.07 -14.70
CA ASP A 141 -16.73 7.85 -14.95
C ASP A 141 -15.98 6.61 -14.44
N VAL A 142 -16.48 6.00 -13.37
CA VAL A 142 -15.86 4.83 -12.75
C VAL A 142 -15.76 3.61 -13.69
N ARG A 143 -16.61 3.54 -14.74
CA ARG A 143 -16.57 2.46 -15.72
C ARG A 143 -15.27 2.42 -16.50
N VAL A 144 -14.65 3.58 -16.75
CA VAL A 144 -13.36 3.69 -17.43
C VAL A 144 -12.30 2.89 -16.66
N ILE A 145 -12.25 3.01 -15.34
CA ILE A 145 -11.31 2.22 -14.53
C ILE A 145 -11.65 0.74 -14.48
N LEU A 146 -12.92 0.41 -14.40
CA LEU A 146 -13.35 -1.00 -14.42
C LEU A 146 -12.93 -1.68 -15.73
N ILE A 147 -13.05 -0.99 -16.87
CA ILE A 147 -12.55 -1.47 -18.17
C ILE A 147 -11.03 -1.55 -18.17
N LYS A 148 -10.33 -0.56 -17.60
CA LYS A 148 -8.85 -0.57 -17.54
C LYS A 148 -8.30 -1.65 -16.61
N ILE A 149 -9.05 -2.04 -15.55
CA ILE A 149 -8.73 -3.20 -14.72
C ILE A 149 -8.92 -4.49 -15.53
N ALA A 150 -9.99 -4.60 -16.35
CA ALA A 150 -10.19 -5.75 -17.24
C ALA A 150 -9.07 -5.87 -18.28
N ASP A 151 -8.68 -4.76 -18.91
CA ASP A 151 -7.53 -4.68 -19.81
C ASP A 151 -6.24 -5.15 -19.12
N ARG A 152 -5.95 -4.62 -17.93
CA ARG A 152 -4.78 -5.03 -17.13
C ARG A 152 -4.82 -6.51 -16.80
N LEU A 153 -5.97 -7.05 -16.43
CA LEU A 153 -6.13 -8.48 -16.12
C LEU A 153 -5.81 -9.34 -17.34
N HIS A 154 -6.37 -9.01 -18.52
CA HIS A 154 -6.05 -9.73 -19.74
C HIS A 154 -4.57 -9.63 -20.11
N ASN A 155 -3.97 -8.44 -19.98
CA ASN A 155 -2.54 -8.25 -20.22
C ASN A 155 -1.69 -9.07 -19.24
N MET A 156 -2.09 -9.21 -17.99
CA MET A 156 -1.41 -10.06 -17.01
C MET A 156 -1.54 -11.55 -17.33
N ARG A 157 -2.72 -12.01 -17.79
CA ARG A 157 -2.95 -13.40 -18.24
C ARG A 157 -2.06 -13.78 -19.43
N THR A 158 -1.73 -12.83 -20.30
CA THR A 158 -0.90 -13.03 -21.51
C THR A 158 0.55 -12.52 -21.38
N LEU A 159 1.00 -12.17 -20.16
CA LEU A 159 2.29 -11.51 -19.91
C LEU A 159 3.52 -12.37 -20.25
N GLY A 160 3.36 -13.69 -20.38
CA GLY A 160 4.46 -14.62 -20.65
C GLY A 160 5.23 -14.35 -21.94
N SER A 161 4.58 -13.76 -22.95
CA SER A 161 5.19 -13.38 -24.23
C SER A 161 6.08 -12.14 -24.17
N MET A 162 6.06 -11.42 -23.07
CA MET A 162 6.82 -10.17 -22.91
C MET A 162 8.23 -10.41 -22.34
N PRO A 163 9.23 -9.57 -22.67
CA PRO A 163 10.56 -9.63 -22.07
C PRO A 163 10.51 -9.39 -20.56
N THR A 164 11.47 -9.97 -19.84
CA THR A 164 11.55 -9.95 -18.37
C THR A 164 11.51 -8.51 -17.80
N ASN A 165 12.19 -7.56 -18.40
CA ASN A 165 12.17 -6.16 -17.96
C ASN A 165 10.77 -5.53 -18.04
N LYS A 166 10.00 -5.84 -19.09
CA LYS A 166 8.60 -5.42 -19.20
C LYS A 166 7.70 -6.15 -18.21
N GLN A 167 7.95 -7.45 -17.98
CA GLN A 167 7.21 -8.21 -16.97
C GLN A 167 7.38 -7.58 -15.58
N ILE A 168 8.60 -7.21 -15.18
CA ILE A 168 8.87 -6.56 -13.89
C ILE A 168 8.12 -5.23 -13.78
N LYS A 169 8.18 -4.39 -14.82
CA LYS A 169 7.48 -3.10 -14.83
C LYS A 169 5.97 -3.30 -14.68
N ILE A 170 5.37 -4.13 -15.53
CA ILE A 170 3.91 -4.35 -15.57
C ILE A 170 3.42 -4.97 -14.25
N THR A 171 4.15 -5.93 -13.68
CA THR A 171 3.81 -6.52 -12.37
C THR A 171 3.97 -5.51 -11.23
N GLY A 172 4.99 -4.64 -11.28
CA GLY A 172 5.17 -3.54 -10.32
C GLY A 172 3.96 -2.58 -10.34
N GLU A 173 3.58 -2.10 -11.52
CA GLU A 173 2.40 -1.24 -11.70
C GLU A 173 1.11 -1.95 -11.23
N THR A 174 0.97 -3.23 -11.53
CA THR A 174 -0.20 -4.01 -11.15
C THR A 174 -0.34 -4.14 -9.65
N LEU A 175 0.72 -4.49 -8.93
CA LEU A 175 0.72 -4.58 -7.47
C LEU A 175 0.58 -3.21 -6.80
N TYR A 176 1.16 -2.18 -7.39
CA TYR A 176 1.17 -0.86 -6.78
C TYR A 176 -0.14 -0.10 -6.98
N LEU A 177 -0.79 -0.23 -8.15
CA LEU A 177 -1.97 0.53 -8.51
C LEU A 177 -3.23 -0.32 -8.74
N PHE A 178 -3.18 -1.30 -9.66
CA PHE A 178 -4.39 -1.95 -10.14
C PHE A 178 -5.00 -2.94 -9.14
N ALA A 179 -4.20 -3.71 -8.42
CA ALA A 179 -4.69 -4.61 -7.39
C ALA A 179 -5.34 -3.85 -6.20
N PRO A 180 -4.75 -2.75 -5.68
CA PRO A 180 -5.41 -1.89 -4.71
C PRO A 180 -6.70 -1.24 -5.20
N LEU A 181 -6.73 -0.78 -6.45
CA LEU A 181 -7.95 -0.22 -7.05
C LEU A 181 -9.05 -1.28 -7.18
N ALA A 182 -8.72 -2.48 -7.66
CA ALA A 182 -9.64 -3.60 -7.73
C ALA A 182 -10.20 -3.95 -6.34
N TYR A 183 -9.34 -3.98 -5.30
CA TYR A 183 -9.76 -4.16 -3.92
C TYR A 183 -10.74 -3.08 -3.45
N ARG A 184 -10.44 -1.81 -3.71
CA ARG A 184 -11.29 -0.68 -3.29
C ARG A 184 -12.63 -0.66 -4.00
N LEU A 185 -12.65 -1.09 -5.27
CA LEU A 185 -13.86 -1.22 -6.07
C LEU A 185 -14.63 -2.52 -5.78
N GLY A 186 -14.17 -3.35 -4.85
CA GLY A 186 -14.83 -4.58 -4.43
C GLY A 186 -14.62 -5.78 -5.36
N LEU A 187 -13.74 -5.67 -6.36
CA LEU A 187 -13.44 -6.74 -7.33
C LEU A 187 -12.42 -7.73 -6.73
N TYR A 188 -12.83 -8.48 -5.70
CA TYR A 188 -11.91 -9.33 -4.92
C TYR A 188 -11.31 -10.48 -5.72
N THR A 189 -12.07 -11.07 -6.62
CA THR A 189 -11.61 -12.18 -7.47
C THR A 189 -10.55 -11.70 -8.43
N ILE A 190 -10.80 -10.58 -9.13
CA ILE A 190 -9.84 -9.96 -10.04
C ILE A 190 -8.58 -9.51 -9.29
N LYS A 191 -8.74 -8.87 -8.12
CA LYS A 191 -7.61 -8.49 -7.26
C LYS A 191 -6.73 -9.68 -6.91
N SER A 192 -7.32 -10.78 -6.49
CA SER A 192 -6.59 -11.98 -6.08
C SER A 192 -5.87 -12.62 -7.25
N GLU A 193 -6.50 -12.68 -8.44
CA GLU A 193 -5.87 -13.18 -9.65
C GLU A 193 -4.72 -12.28 -10.13
N LEU A 194 -4.89 -10.95 -10.09
CA LEU A 194 -3.81 -10.01 -10.41
C LEU A 194 -2.59 -10.22 -9.51
N GLU A 195 -2.80 -10.42 -8.20
CA GLU A 195 -1.73 -10.69 -7.25
C GLU A 195 -1.05 -12.04 -7.51
N ASP A 196 -1.81 -13.10 -7.79
CA ASP A 196 -1.27 -14.43 -8.09
C ASP A 196 -0.46 -14.41 -9.39
N LEU A 197 -0.95 -13.73 -10.44
CA LEU A 197 -0.22 -13.54 -11.69
C LEU A 197 1.06 -12.72 -11.46
N CYS A 198 1.03 -11.69 -10.64
CA CYS A 198 2.24 -10.95 -10.28
C CYS A 198 3.26 -11.85 -9.56
N MET A 199 2.82 -12.68 -8.63
CA MET A 199 3.68 -13.64 -7.95
C MET A 199 4.31 -14.63 -8.94
N LYS A 200 3.54 -15.15 -9.88
CA LYS A 200 4.00 -16.08 -10.93
C LYS A 200 5.20 -15.53 -11.71
N TYR A 201 5.19 -14.23 -12.06
CA TYR A 201 6.26 -13.63 -12.87
C TYR A 201 7.40 -13.04 -12.04
N ARG A 202 7.14 -12.60 -10.81
CA ARG A 202 8.18 -12.03 -9.94
C ARG A 202 8.90 -13.05 -9.07
N PHE A 203 8.18 -14.08 -8.61
CA PHE A 203 8.65 -15.12 -7.68
C PHE A 203 8.29 -16.51 -8.23
N PRO A 204 8.79 -16.88 -9.44
CA PRO A 204 8.35 -18.10 -10.13
C PRO A 204 8.67 -19.38 -9.34
N VAL A 205 9.78 -19.40 -8.60
CA VAL A 205 10.18 -20.57 -7.79
C VAL A 205 9.18 -20.76 -6.64
N GLN A 206 8.91 -19.71 -5.87
CA GLN A 206 7.98 -19.75 -4.75
C GLN A 206 6.53 -20.02 -5.21
N TYR A 207 6.15 -19.46 -6.36
CA TYR A 207 4.86 -19.74 -6.96
C TYR A 207 4.71 -21.23 -7.34
N ALA A 208 5.70 -21.81 -7.98
CA ALA A 208 5.69 -23.23 -8.37
C ALA A 208 5.65 -24.14 -7.14
N GLU A 209 6.51 -23.89 -6.14
CA GLU A 209 6.56 -24.67 -4.90
C GLU A 209 5.23 -24.65 -4.16
N LEU A 210 4.63 -23.46 -3.94
CA LEU A 210 3.36 -23.32 -3.25
C LEU A 210 2.20 -23.93 -4.05
N SER A 211 2.22 -23.80 -5.39
CA SER A 211 1.23 -24.41 -6.26
C SER A 211 1.26 -25.93 -6.16
N GLU A 212 2.46 -26.52 -6.13
CA GLU A 212 2.65 -27.96 -5.98
C GLU A 212 2.17 -28.46 -4.61
N LYS A 213 2.58 -27.80 -3.52
CA LYS A 213 2.13 -28.13 -2.17
C LYS A 213 0.61 -28.03 -2.02
N LEU A 214 0.01 -26.99 -2.61
CA LEU A 214 -1.44 -26.82 -2.57
C LEU A 214 -2.19 -27.91 -3.34
N LYS A 215 -1.66 -28.35 -4.49
CA LYS A 215 -2.20 -29.48 -5.28
C LYS A 215 -2.03 -30.81 -4.54
N ALA A 216 -0.87 -31.07 -3.95
CA ALA A 216 -0.60 -32.29 -3.21
C ALA A 216 -1.55 -32.51 -2.02
N THR A 217 -2.10 -31.45 -1.45
CA THR A 217 -3.07 -31.49 -0.33
C THR A 217 -4.53 -31.42 -0.78
N GLU A 218 -4.83 -31.41 -2.07
CA GLU A 218 -6.17 -31.16 -2.63
C GLU A 218 -7.18 -32.22 -2.17
N GLU A 219 -6.87 -33.51 -2.38
CA GLU A 219 -7.77 -34.61 -1.99
C GLU A 219 -8.05 -34.64 -0.49
N GLN A 220 -7.01 -34.45 0.33
CA GLN A 220 -7.17 -34.42 1.79
C GLN A 220 -8.04 -33.23 2.22
N ARG A 221 -7.87 -32.08 1.57
CA ARG A 221 -8.65 -30.87 1.83
C ARG A 221 -10.11 -31.02 1.39
N GLU A 222 -10.38 -31.62 0.25
CA GLU A 222 -11.74 -31.91 -0.22
C GLU A 222 -12.46 -32.90 0.69
N ALA A 223 -11.78 -33.96 1.12
CA ALA A 223 -12.30 -34.91 2.08
C ALA A 223 -12.63 -34.21 3.43
N PHE A 224 -11.74 -33.35 3.92
CA PHE A 224 -11.98 -32.56 5.13
C PHE A 224 -13.19 -31.62 4.97
N ILE A 225 -13.26 -30.87 3.85
CA ILE A 225 -14.38 -29.96 3.56
C ILE A 225 -15.71 -30.73 3.51
N SER A 226 -15.73 -31.90 2.90
CA SER A 226 -16.92 -32.75 2.84
C SER A 226 -17.34 -33.21 4.25
N LYS A 227 -16.41 -33.66 5.08
CA LYS A 227 -16.65 -34.07 6.47
C LYS A 227 -17.15 -32.89 7.33
N PHE A 228 -16.57 -31.70 7.14
CA PHE A 228 -16.99 -30.48 7.84
C PHE A 228 -18.38 -30.02 7.42
N ASN A 229 -18.68 -30.04 6.12
CA ASN A 229 -19.94 -29.54 5.58
C ASN A 229 -21.14 -30.45 5.86
N ALA A 230 -20.95 -31.76 5.98
CA ALA A 230 -22.03 -32.73 6.09
C ALA A 230 -23.06 -32.40 7.21
N PRO A 231 -22.66 -32.19 8.47
CA PRO A 231 -23.61 -31.88 9.54
C PRO A 231 -24.30 -30.50 9.36
N ILE A 232 -23.58 -29.51 8.77
CA ILE A 232 -24.13 -28.20 8.48
C ILE A 232 -25.24 -28.32 7.40
N ILE A 233 -24.97 -29.10 6.33
CA ILE A 233 -25.92 -29.33 5.25
C ILE A 233 -27.20 -29.99 5.79
N GLU A 234 -27.05 -30.97 6.68
CA GLU A 234 -28.19 -31.65 7.30
C GLU A 234 -29.04 -30.67 8.15
N ALA A 235 -28.38 -29.88 8.98
CA ALA A 235 -29.06 -28.91 9.84
C ALA A 235 -29.77 -27.82 9.03
N LEU A 236 -29.12 -27.20 8.04
CA LEU A 236 -29.72 -26.16 7.20
C LEU A 236 -30.86 -26.67 6.32
N LYS A 237 -30.80 -27.94 5.85
CA LYS A 237 -31.91 -28.60 5.15
C LYS A 237 -33.12 -28.83 6.06
N ARG A 238 -32.88 -29.24 7.29
CA ARG A 238 -33.94 -29.42 8.30
C ARG A 238 -34.65 -28.08 8.59
N ASP A 239 -33.87 -26.99 8.60
CA ASP A 239 -34.40 -25.63 8.80
C ASP A 239 -35.03 -25.04 7.52
N HIS A 240 -35.16 -25.82 6.44
CA HIS A 240 -35.74 -25.42 5.15
C HIS A 240 -35.10 -24.20 4.49
N ILE A 241 -33.81 -23.98 4.74
CA ILE A 241 -33.05 -22.88 4.12
C ILE A 241 -32.58 -23.32 2.72
N ASN A 242 -32.80 -22.48 1.72
CA ASN A 242 -32.24 -22.69 0.38
C ASN A 242 -30.83 -22.07 0.33
N PHE A 243 -29.80 -22.88 0.22
CA PHE A 243 -28.40 -22.45 0.31
C PHE A 243 -27.47 -23.25 -0.62
N GLU A 244 -26.35 -22.63 -0.93
CA GLU A 244 -25.16 -23.25 -1.51
C GLU A 244 -24.01 -23.20 -0.51
N ILE A 245 -23.27 -24.30 -0.36
CA ILE A 245 -22.08 -24.36 0.48
C ILE A 245 -20.87 -24.75 -0.36
N SER A 246 -19.79 -23.99 -0.25
CA SER A 246 -18.56 -24.21 -1.02
C SER A 246 -17.31 -23.95 -0.19
N GLY A 247 -16.23 -24.69 -0.48
CA GLY A 247 -14.90 -24.39 0.04
C GLY A 247 -14.18 -23.44 -0.90
N ARG A 248 -13.69 -22.31 -0.38
CA ARG A 248 -12.86 -21.38 -1.14
C ARG A 248 -11.42 -21.43 -0.65
N VAL A 249 -10.52 -21.83 -1.52
CA VAL A 249 -9.07 -21.80 -1.27
C VAL A 249 -8.57 -20.36 -1.37
N LYS A 250 -7.67 -19.94 -0.48
CA LYS A 250 -7.03 -18.62 -0.56
C LYS A 250 -6.03 -18.56 -1.70
N SER A 251 -5.86 -17.38 -2.30
CA SER A 251 -4.90 -17.15 -3.36
C SER A 251 -3.47 -17.44 -2.91
N LEU A 252 -2.63 -17.93 -3.82
CA LEU A 252 -1.22 -18.25 -3.55
C LEU A 252 -0.45 -17.06 -2.99
N TYR A 253 -0.68 -15.86 -3.55
CA TYR A 253 -0.06 -14.64 -3.06
C TYR A 253 -0.48 -14.32 -1.62
N SER A 254 -1.76 -14.52 -1.27
CA SER A 254 -2.26 -14.30 0.10
C SER A 254 -1.62 -15.26 1.09
N ILE A 255 -1.46 -16.54 0.72
CA ILE A 255 -0.77 -17.56 1.52
C ILE A 255 0.70 -17.16 1.69
N TRP A 256 1.40 -16.89 0.59
CA TRP A 256 2.81 -16.48 0.60
C TRP A 256 3.05 -15.21 1.41
N SER A 257 2.23 -14.18 1.21
CA SER A 257 2.32 -12.93 1.97
C SER A 257 2.15 -13.14 3.48
N LYS A 258 1.27 -14.08 3.88
CA LYS A 258 1.09 -14.44 5.28
C LYS A 258 2.30 -15.19 5.84
N MET A 259 2.85 -16.15 5.07
CA MET A 259 4.08 -16.86 5.44
C MET A 259 5.24 -15.88 5.66
N GLN A 260 5.42 -14.93 4.72
CA GLN A 260 6.48 -13.90 4.83
C GLN A 260 6.27 -12.98 6.03
N ARG A 261 5.06 -12.49 6.23
CA ARG A 261 4.77 -11.55 7.33
C ARG A 261 4.89 -12.18 8.70
N LYS A 262 4.49 -13.46 8.84
CA LYS A 262 4.53 -14.19 10.09
C LYS A 262 5.78 -15.04 10.27
N GLN A 263 6.61 -15.16 9.22
CA GLN A 263 7.80 -16.02 9.19
C GLN A 263 7.47 -17.47 9.58
N ILE A 264 6.39 -18.03 9.01
CA ILE A 264 5.93 -19.39 9.24
C ILE A 264 5.98 -20.21 7.96
N PRO A 265 6.25 -21.52 8.02
CA PRO A 265 6.18 -22.41 6.87
C PRO A 265 4.73 -22.61 6.40
N PHE A 266 4.56 -23.18 5.19
CA PHE A 266 3.25 -23.43 4.60
C PHE A 266 2.34 -24.29 5.49
N GLU A 267 2.91 -25.29 6.14
CA GLU A 267 2.24 -26.26 7.00
C GLU A 267 1.61 -25.63 8.26
N GLU A 268 2.11 -24.46 8.68
CA GLU A 268 1.59 -23.69 9.80
C GLU A 268 0.54 -22.63 9.41
N VAL A 269 0.16 -22.57 8.13
CA VAL A 269 -0.90 -21.67 7.65
C VAL A 269 -2.27 -22.32 7.87
N TYR A 270 -2.88 -22.10 9.00
CA TYR A 270 -4.15 -22.76 9.42
C TYR A 270 -5.38 -22.40 8.57
N ASP A 271 -5.41 -21.23 7.89
CA ASP A 271 -6.56 -20.73 7.15
C ASP A 271 -6.32 -20.77 5.63
N LEU A 272 -5.90 -21.94 5.13
CA LEU A 272 -5.69 -22.15 3.68
C LEU A 272 -6.98 -22.05 2.89
N PHE A 273 -8.11 -22.32 3.50
CA PHE A 273 -9.43 -22.25 2.88
C PHE A 273 -10.46 -21.67 3.86
N ALA A 274 -11.58 -21.24 3.33
CA ALA A 274 -12.75 -20.82 4.06
C ALA A 274 -13.99 -21.54 3.51
N ILE A 275 -14.96 -21.81 4.37
CA ILE A 275 -16.26 -22.32 3.95
C ILE A 275 -17.20 -21.14 3.72
N ARG A 276 -17.83 -21.12 2.56
CA ARG A 276 -18.78 -20.09 2.16
C ARG A 276 -20.18 -20.69 2.11
N ILE A 277 -21.11 -20.06 2.80
CA ILE A 277 -22.53 -20.39 2.81
C ILE A 277 -23.28 -19.21 2.20
N VAL A 278 -23.84 -19.41 1.02
CA VAL A 278 -24.65 -18.43 0.30
C VAL A 278 -26.08 -18.91 0.30
N PHE A 279 -27.01 -18.10 0.78
CA PHE A 279 -28.40 -18.49 0.87
C PHE A 279 -29.35 -17.49 0.20
N GLN A 280 -30.52 -17.98 -0.22
CA GLN A 280 -31.60 -17.14 -0.72
C GLN A 280 -32.45 -16.68 0.47
N PRO A 281 -32.48 -15.35 0.75
CA PRO A 281 -33.22 -14.86 1.91
C PRO A 281 -34.73 -14.95 1.68
N LEU A 282 -35.46 -15.29 2.74
CA LEU A 282 -36.91 -15.17 2.81
C LEU A 282 -37.27 -13.68 2.99
N PRO A 283 -38.48 -13.28 2.57
CA PRO A 283 -38.97 -11.90 2.76
C PRO A 283 -38.94 -11.44 4.25
N PHE A 284 -39.10 -12.38 5.17
CA PHE A 284 -39.10 -12.16 6.60
C PHE A 284 -38.54 -13.36 7.32
N PRO A 285 -37.72 -13.20 8.38
CA PRO A 285 -37.20 -11.94 8.96
C PRO A 285 -36.12 -11.26 8.09
N SER A 286 -35.52 -10.16 8.57
CA SER A 286 -34.47 -9.44 7.80
C SER A 286 -33.29 -10.33 7.40
N GLU A 287 -32.62 -10.01 6.29
CA GLU A 287 -31.41 -10.71 5.84
C GLU A 287 -30.37 -10.87 6.97
N LYS A 288 -30.19 -9.82 7.77
CA LYS A 288 -29.30 -9.84 8.93
C LYS A 288 -29.71 -10.91 9.94
N THR A 289 -31.00 -10.97 10.29
CA THR A 289 -31.52 -11.97 11.25
C THR A 289 -31.32 -13.39 10.74
N GLN A 290 -31.54 -13.62 9.45
CA GLN A 290 -31.33 -14.92 8.82
C GLN A 290 -29.85 -15.33 8.82
N CYS A 291 -28.91 -14.40 8.60
CA CYS A 291 -27.48 -14.69 8.73
C CYS A 291 -27.10 -15.11 10.16
N TRP A 292 -27.67 -14.43 11.16
CA TRP A 292 -27.43 -14.80 12.58
C TRP A 292 -28.10 -16.11 12.96
N GLN A 293 -29.23 -16.47 12.37
CA GLN A 293 -29.86 -17.77 12.56
C GLN A 293 -28.95 -18.90 12.02
N ILE A 294 -28.42 -18.75 10.80
CA ILE A 294 -27.45 -19.71 10.24
C ILE A 294 -26.20 -19.80 11.12
N PHE A 295 -25.70 -18.67 11.62
CA PHE A 295 -24.57 -18.67 12.56
C PHE A 295 -24.90 -19.46 13.82
N SER A 296 -26.09 -19.31 14.41
CA SER A 296 -26.53 -20.08 15.56
C SER A 296 -26.54 -21.58 15.26
N THR A 297 -27.12 -22.00 14.13
CA THR A 297 -27.13 -23.39 13.69
C THR A 297 -25.72 -23.98 13.57
N ILE A 298 -24.75 -23.21 13.04
CA ILE A 298 -23.35 -23.66 12.91
C ILE A 298 -22.69 -23.78 14.28
N THR A 299 -22.96 -22.84 15.20
CA THR A 299 -22.34 -22.86 16.53
C THR A 299 -22.94 -23.88 17.47
N ASP A 300 -24.11 -24.42 17.17
CA ASP A 300 -24.65 -25.60 17.84
C ASP A 300 -23.88 -26.88 17.45
N ILE A 301 -23.23 -26.89 16.28
CA ILE A 301 -22.44 -28.02 15.78
C ILE A 301 -20.96 -27.88 16.14
N TYR A 302 -20.40 -26.68 15.94
CA TYR A 302 -18.98 -26.40 16.06
C TYR A 302 -18.70 -25.23 17.00
N THR A 303 -17.79 -25.38 17.96
CA THR A 303 -17.44 -24.34 18.92
C THR A 303 -16.78 -23.14 18.25
N PRO A 304 -17.33 -21.92 18.37
CA PRO A 304 -16.77 -20.74 17.77
C PRO A 304 -15.57 -20.19 18.56
N LYS A 305 -14.64 -19.51 17.86
CA LYS A 305 -13.57 -18.74 18.47
C LYS A 305 -14.05 -17.29 18.69
N PRO A 306 -14.25 -16.84 19.96
CA PRO A 306 -14.96 -15.59 20.26
C PRO A 306 -14.30 -14.33 19.65
N ASP A 307 -12.97 -14.23 19.64
CA ASP A 307 -12.19 -13.10 19.13
C ASP A 307 -12.15 -13.04 17.59
N ARG A 308 -12.73 -14.04 16.90
CA ARG A 308 -12.73 -14.17 15.45
C ARG A 308 -14.08 -13.97 14.77
N LEU A 309 -15.08 -13.52 15.53
CA LEU A 309 -16.35 -13.11 14.95
C LEU A 309 -16.22 -11.72 14.29
N ARG A 310 -16.70 -11.58 13.05
CA ARG A 310 -16.67 -10.32 12.28
C ARG A 310 -18.04 -10.08 11.66
N ASP A 311 -18.75 -9.09 12.16
CA ASP A 311 -20.07 -8.67 11.66
C ASP A 311 -19.91 -7.53 10.63
N TRP A 312 -19.70 -7.90 9.38
CA TRP A 312 -19.68 -6.97 8.25
C TRP A 312 -21.09 -6.71 7.67
N ILE A 313 -22.16 -7.26 8.29
CA ILE A 313 -23.53 -6.98 7.90
C ILE A 313 -24.03 -5.73 8.62
N SER A 314 -23.79 -5.66 9.93
CA SER A 314 -24.16 -4.46 10.72
C SER A 314 -23.29 -3.25 10.39
N MET A 315 -22.03 -3.48 10.00
CA MET A 315 -21.06 -2.46 9.63
C MET A 315 -20.33 -2.87 8.35
N PRO A 316 -20.95 -2.67 7.17
CA PRO A 316 -20.34 -3.01 5.89
C PRO A 316 -18.98 -2.33 5.71
N LYS A 317 -18.06 -3.01 5.01
CA LYS A 317 -16.77 -2.42 4.66
C LYS A 317 -16.97 -1.24 3.69
N ALA A 318 -16.00 -0.34 3.62
CA ALA A 318 -16.05 0.84 2.76
C ALA A 318 -16.22 0.55 1.26
N ASN A 319 -15.96 -0.68 0.82
CA ASN A 319 -16.19 -1.16 -0.53
C ASN A 319 -17.52 -1.90 -0.70
N GLY A 320 -18.45 -1.75 0.23
CA GLY A 320 -19.78 -2.37 0.19
C GLY A 320 -19.81 -3.87 0.52
N TYR A 321 -18.70 -4.46 0.95
CA TYR A 321 -18.66 -5.88 1.33
C TYR A 321 -19.47 -6.14 2.60
N GLU A 322 -20.42 -7.08 2.51
CA GLU A 322 -21.27 -7.55 3.59
C GLU A 322 -21.11 -9.07 3.76
N ALA A 323 -20.89 -9.54 4.97
CA ALA A 323 -20.90 -10.95 5.35
C ALA A 323 -20.78 -11.12 6.87
N LEU A 324 -21.25 -12.20 7.42
CA LEU A 324 -20.94 -12.62 8.78
C LEU A 324 -19.81 -13.67 8.73
N HIS A 325 -18.66 -13.36 9.35
CA HIS A 325 -17.52 -14.27 9.42
C HIS A 325 -17.36 -14.81 10.83
N SER A 326 -17.17 -16.09 10.94
CA SER A 326 -16.79 -16.76 12.19
C SER A 326 -15.69 -17.75 11.92
N THR A 327 -14.85 -18.01 12.93
CA THR A 327 -13.91 -19.12 12.91
C THR A 327 -14.39 -20.14 13.94
N VAL A 328 -14.58 -21.38 13.52
CA VAL A 328 -15.08 -22.46 14.38
C VAL A 328 -14.10 -23.62 14.42
N MET A 329 -14.14 -24.41 15.51
CA MET A 329 -13.34 -25.62 15.64
C MET A 329 -14.02 -26.76 14.90
N GLY A 330 -13.48 -27.13 13.75
CA GLY A 330 -13.96 -28.24 12.93
C GLY A 330 -13.45 -29.63 13.40
N PRO A 331 -13.75 -30.66 12.61
CA PRO A 331 -13.21 -32.00 12.85
C PRO A 331 -11.67 -31.96 12.95
N ASP A 332 -11.12 -32.92 13.66
CA ASP A 332 -9.67 -33.13 13.80
C ASP A 332 -8.91 -31.95 14.44
N GLY A 333 -9.64 -31.04 15.17
CA GLY A 333 -9.07 -29.89 15.85
C GLY A 333 -8.58 -28.75 14.93
N VAL A 334 -9.08 -28.67 13.71
CA VAL A 334 -8.70 -27.67 12.72
C VAL A 334 -9.64 -26.47 12.77
N TRP A 335 -9.07 -25.25 12.89
CA TRP A 335 -9.84 -24.02 12.81
C TRP A 335 -10.29 -23.73 11.37
N VAL A 336 -11.59 -23.54 11.17
CA VAL A 336 -12.21 -23.25 9.88
C VAL A 336 -12.91 -21.90 9.91
N GLU A 337 -12.59 -21.04 8.95
CA GLU A 337 -13.33 -19.78 8.74
C GLU A 337 -14.60 -20.06 7.96
N VAL A 338 -15.75 -19.66 8.51
CA VAL A 338 -17.06 -19.74 7.85
C VAL A 338 -17.56 -18.35 7.51
N GLN A 339 -17.99 -18.15 6.28
CA GLN A 339 -18.51 -16.89 5.72
C GLN A 339 -19.97 -17.09 5.35
N ILE A 340 -20.87 -16.37 6.01
CA ILE A 340 -22.33 -16.46 5.80
C ILE A 340 -22.79 -15.19 5.11
N ARG A 341 -23.51 -15.32 4.00
CA ARG A 341 -24.03 -14.19 3.22
C ARG A 341 -25.23 -14.59 2.37
N THR A 342 -26.05 -13.61 2.01
CA THR A 342 -27.15 -13.80 1.05
C THR A 342 -26.59 -13.79 -0.38
N GLN A 343 -27.41 -14.20 -1.34
CA GLN A 343 -27.06 -14.17 -2.76
C GLN A 343 -26.76 -12.74 -3.24
N ARG A 344 -27.50 -11.72 -2.74
CA ARG A 344 -27.21 -10.32 -3.00
C ARG A 344 -25.81 -9.90 -2.47
N MET A 345 -25.50 -10.27 -1.23
CA MET A 345 -24.20 -9.98 -0.62
C MET A 345 -23.07 -10.68 -1.37
N GLU A 346 -23.32 -11.89 -1.90
CA GLU A 346 -22.36 -12.64 -2.74
C GLU A 346 -22.09 -11.90 -4.04
N GLU A 347 -23.12 -11.44 -4.75
CA GLU A 347 -22.92 -10.67 -5.98
C GLU A 347 -22.13 -9.40 -5.74
N ILE A 348 -22.38 -8.71 -4.63
CA ILE A 348 -21.62 -7.51 -4.23
C ILE A 348 -20.17 -7.88 -3.90
N ALA A 349 -19.95 -9.01 -3.21
CA ALA A 349 -18.62 -9.48 -2.85
C ALA A 349 -17.78 -9.91 -4.07
N GLU A 350 -18.39 -10.46 -5.12
CA GLU A 350 -17.69 -10.93 -6.33
C GLU A 350 -17.51 -9.81 -7.38
N ARG A 351 -18.53 -8.95 -7.56
CA ARG A 351 -18.57 -7.92 -8.62
C ARG A 351 -18.42 -6.48 -8.11
N GLY A 352 -18.29 -6.31 -6.81
CA GLY A 352 -18.07 -5.00 -6.19
C GLY A 352 -19.20 -3.99 -6.51
N PHE A 353 -18.81 -2.74 -6.72
CA PHE A 353 -19.75 -1.67 -7.02
C PHE A 353 -20.52 -1.86 -8.33
N ALA A 354 -20.05 -2.67 -9.27
CA ALA A 354 -20.80 -2.97 -10.50
C ALA A 354 -22.12 -3.68 -10.20
N ALA A 355 -22.18 -4.54 -9.16
CA ALA A 355 -23.41 -5.19 -8.72
C ALA A 355 -24.45 -4.20 -8.17
N HIS A 356 -24.01 -3.13 -7.50
CA HIS A 356 -24.94 -2.11 -6.97
C HIS A 356 -25.78 -1.43 -8.05
N TRP A 357 -25.25 -1.21 -9.25
CA TRP A 357 -26.03 -0.61 -10.34
C TRP A 357 -27.18 -1.49 -10.81
N LYS A 358 -27.09 -2.81 -10.63
CA LYS A 358 -28.16 -3.76 -10.96
C LYS A 358 -29.35 -3.62 -9.99
N TYR A 359 -29.06 -3.35 -8.71
CA TYR A 359 -30.07 -3.27 -7.64
C TYR A 359 -30.63 -1.85 -7.41
N LYS A 360 -30.02 -0.82 -8.01
CA LYS A 360 -30.39 0.59 -7.84
C LYS A 360 -31.84 0.92 -8.25
N ASN A 361 -32.40 0.16 -9.19
CA ASN A 361 -33.78 0.32 -9.64
C ASN A 361 -34.84 -0.28 -8.69
N ALA A 362 -34.41 -0.94 -7.61
CA ALA A 362 -35.32 -1.69 -6.74
C ALA A 362 -35.46 -1.13 -5.29
N SER A 363 -34.50 -0.34 -4.81
CA SER A 363 -34.62 0.27 -3.46
C SER A 363 -33.67 1.45 -3.26
N LEU A 364 -34.18 2.53 -2.67
CA LEU A 364 -33.44 3.67 -2.16
C LEU A 364 -32.51 3.21 -1.02
N SER A 365 -31.26 2.87 -1.29
CA SER A 365 -30.31 2.55 -0.25
C SER A 365 -29.15 3.57 -0.21
N ASN A 366 -28.78 3.96 1.01
CA ASN A 366 -27.77 4.97 1.37
C ASN A 366 -26.33 4.68 0.88
N ASN A 367 -26.10 3.62 0.12
CA ASN A 367 -24.76 3.20 -0.28
C ASN A 367 -24.16 3.96 -1.49
N GLU A 368 -24.98 4.71 -2.23
CA GLU A 368 -24.48 5.65 -3.25
C GLU A 368 -23.56 6.70 -2.66
N ASP A 369 -23.86 7.12 -1.46
CA ASP A 369 -23.09 8.14 -0.75
C ASP A 369 -21.65 7.74 -0.41
N GLU A 370 -21.27 6.47 -0.37
CA GLU A 370 -19.89 6.06 -0.01
C GLU A 370 -18.94 6.07 -1.20
N LEU A 371 -19.36 5.53 -2.34
CA LEU A 371 -18.53 5.60 -3.57
C LEU A 371 -18.42 7.04 -4.06
N ASP A 372 -19.54 7.77 -4.08
CA ASP A 372 -19.57 9.18 -4.48
C ASP A 372 -18.77 10.04 -3.50
N ARG A 373 -18.85 9.79 -2.20
CA ARG A 373 -18.01 10.44 -1.18
C ARG A 373 -16.54 10.10 -1.36
N TRP A 374 -16.20 8.86 -1.68
CA TRP A 374 -14.81 8.45 -1.94
C TRP A 374 -14.28 9.08 -3.25
N LEU A 375 -15.05 9.05 -4.33
CA LEU A 375 -14.71 9.72 -5.59
C LEU A 375 -14.55 11.22 -5.39
N LYS A 376 -15.41 11.85 -4.59
CA LYS A 376 -15.31 13.26 -4.21
C LYS A 376 -14.04 13.53 -3.42
N LYS A 377 -13.70 12.70 -2.42
CA LYS A 377 -12.44 12.81 -1.66
C LYS A 377 -11.21 12.72 -2.58
N ILE A 378 -11.23 11.81 -3.56
CA ILE A 378 -10.17 11.72 -4.57
C ILE A 378 -10.10 13.01 -5.40
N ARG A 379 -11.23 13.48 -5.90
CA ARG A 379 -11.32 14.73 -6.69
C ARG A 379 -10.81 15.93 -5.90
N ASP A 380 -11.22 16.07 -4.66
CA ASP A 380 -10.79 17.15 -3.78
C ASP A 380 -9.29 17.08 -3.48
N ALA A 381 -8.75 15.87 -3.28
CA ALA A 381 -7.32 15.64 -3.08
C ALA A 381 -6.49 15.92 -4.36
N LEU A 382 -7.05 15.62 -5.54
CA LEU A 382 -6.41 15.86 -6.83
C LEU A 382 -6.39 17.35 -7.23
N ASN A 383 -7.42 18.09 -6.84
CA ASN A 383 -7.56 19.52 -7.12
C ASN A 383 -6.89 20.41 -6.05
N GLY A 384 -6.44 19.83 -4.94
CA GLY A 384 -5.70 20.52 -3.90
C GLY A 384 -4.28 20.92 -4.34
N PRO A 385 -3.68 21.95 -3.74
CA PRO A 385 -2.29 22.35 -4.01
C PRO A 385 -1.32 21.30 -3.46
N THR A 386 -1.03 20.29 -4.23
CA THR A 386 -0.02 19.26 -3.91
C THR A 386 1.32 19.68 -4.52
N GLU A 387 2.28 19.99 -3.67
CA GLU A 387 3.63 20.39 -4.09
C GLU A 387 4.45 19.22 -4.69
N ASN A 388 4.03 17.96 -4.47
CA ASN A 388 4.73 16.79 -5.00
C ASN A 388 3.75 15.66 -5.36
N ALA A 389 3.80 15.21 -6.62
CA ALA A 389 2.95 14.13 -7.11
C ALA A 389 3.26 12.77 -6.45
N VAL A 390 4.48 12.57 -5.94
CA VAL A 390 4.89 11.35 -5.21
C VAL A 390 4.21 11.27 -3.84
N ASP A 391 4.21 12.36 -3.07
CA ASP A 391 3.51 12.43 -1.77
C ASP A 391 2.00 12.18 -1.93
N PHE A 392 1.43 12.65 -3.05
CA PHE A 392 0.03 12.38 -3.39
C PHE A 392 -0.23 10.89 -3.58
N LEU A 393 0.66 10.18 -4.32
CA LEU A 393 0.53 8.75 -4.57
C LEU A 393 0.63 7.91 -3.30
N ASP A 394 1.57 8.21 -2.41
CA ASP A 394 1.72 7.50 -1.15
C ASP A 394 0.51 7.73 -0.22
N ASN A 395 0.00 8.95 -0.18
CA ASN A 395 -1.22 9.28 0.54
C ASN A 395 -2.45 8.58 -0.04
N PHE A 396 -2.55 8.50 -1.37
CA PHE A 396 -3.63 7.79 -2.07
C PHE A 396 -3.57 6.29 -1.79
N LYS A 397 -2.39 5.68 -1.84
CA LYS A 397 -2.17 4.27 -1.50
C LYS A 397 -2.59 3.95 -0.07
N LEU A 398 -2.21 4.77 0.89
CA LEU A 398 -2.69 4.63 2.27
C LEU A 398 -4.23 4.62 2.33
N SER A 399 -4.89 5.46 1.54
CA SER A 399 -6.36 5.51 1.47
C SER A 399 -6.99 4.26 0.83
N LEU A 400 -6.26 3.54 -0.03
CA LEU A 400 -6.74 2.32 -0.68
C LEU A 400 -6.64 1.07 0.21
N TYR A 401 -5.58 0.96 1.00
CA TYR A 401 -5.27 -0.27 1.76
C TYR A 401 -5.74 -0.25 3.22
N THR A 402 -6.07 0.92 3.79
CA THR A 402 -6.43 0.99 5.20
C THR A 402 -7.78 0.32 5.46
N SER A 403 -7.76 -0.75 6.23
CA SER A 403 -8.95 -1.27 6.89
C SER A 403 -9.53 -0.16 7.78
N GLU A 404 -10.83 0.11 7.69
CA GLU A 404 -11.48 1.11 8.52
C GLU A 404 -11.88 0.50 9.86
N ILE A 405 -11.72 1.29 10.93
CA ILE A 405 -12.24 1.03 12.27
C ILE A 405 -13.37 2.01 12.55
N ALA A 406 -14.35 1.59 13.33
CA ALA A 406 -15.41 2.48 13.80
C ALA A 406 -15.12 2.90 15.24
N VAL A 407 -15.02 4.20 15.47
CA VAL A 407 -14.83 4.81 16.78
C VAL A 407 -16.00 5.75 17.09
N PHE A 408 -16.23 6.07 18.34
CA PHE A 408 -17.39 6.80 18.77
C PHE A 408 -17.03 8.13 19.44
N THR A 409 -17.79 9.18 19.14
CA THR A 409 -17.74 10.40 19.92
C THR A 409 -18.43 10.20 21.28
N PRO A 410 -18.23 11.07 22.29
CA PRO A 410 -18.98 11.01 23.55
C PRO A 410 -20.50 11.10 23.39
N LYS A 411 -20.99 11.63 22.27
CA LYS A 411 -22.41 11.71 21.92
C LYS A 411 -22.96 10.42 21.26
N GLY A 412 -22.11 9.40 21.08
CA GLY A 412 -22.47 8.14 20.42
C GLY A 412 -22.45 8.18 18.90
N GLU A 413 -21.95 9.26 18.27
CA GLU A 413 -21.78 9.31 16.82
C GLU A 413 -20.65 8.40 16.38
N ALA A 414 -20.92 7.45 15.49
CA ALA A 414 -19.90 6.59 14.91
C ALA A 414 -19.11 7.33 13.83
N ARG A 415 -17.76 7.24 13.91
CA ARG A 415 -16.81 7.77 12.93
C ARG A 415 -15.95 6.66 12.39
N LYS A 416 -15.82 6.60 11.05
CA LYS A 416 -14.92 5.64 10.39
C LYS A 416 -13.52 6.24 10.29
N MET A 417 -12.54 5.56 10.87
CA MET A 417 -11.13 5.94 10.83
C MET A 417 -10.30 4.83 10.21
N PRO A 418 -9.17 5.13 9.56
CA PRO A 418 -8.27 4.09 9.09
C PRO A 418 -7.65 3.31 10.26
N TYR A 419 -7.42 2.02 10.06
CA TYR A 419 -6.69 1.20 11.05
C TYR A 419 -5.29 1.77 11.26
N GLY A 420 -4.86 1.87 12.50
CA GLY A 420 -3.61 2.51 12.87
C GLY A 420 -3.71 4.03 13.06
N ALA A 421 -4.90 4.62 12.89
CA ALA A 421 -5.13 6.01 13.20
C ALA A 421 -4.91 6.27 14.70
N THR A 422 -4.46 7.49 15.02
CA THR A 422 -4.23 7.94 16.39
C THR A 422 -5.37 8.84 16.87
N ALA A 423 -5.38 9.13 18.17
CA ALA A 423 -6.32 10.10 18.74
C ALA A 423 -6.15 11.49 18.10
N LEU A 424 -4.95 11.83 17.64
CA LEU A 424 -4.67 13.08 16.90
C LEU A 424 -5.33 13.07 15.52
N ASP A 425 -5.29 11.94 14.78
CA ASP A 425 -6.02 11.79 13.52
C ASP A 425 -7.52 12.02 13.71
N PHE A 426 -8.08 11.46 14.78
CA PHE A 426 -9.49 11.65 15.12
C PHE A 426 -9.81 13.11 15.44
N ALA A 427 -8.93 13.82 16.16
CA ALA A 427 -9.10 15.25 16.44
C ALA A 427 -9.19 16.08 15.15
N TYR A 428 -8.33 15.79 14.16
CA TYR A 428 -8.39 16.43 12.84
C TYR A 428 -9.57 15.96 12.00
N ASP A 429 -10.07 14.75 12.23
CA ASP A 429 -11.29 14.31 11.54
C ASP A 429 -12.52 15.08 11.99
N ILE A 430 -12.62 15.39 13.28
CA ILE A 430 -13.71 16.23 13.80
C ILE A 430 -13.61 17.63 13.20
N HIS A 431 -12.49 18.34 13.44
CA HIS A 431 -12.26 19.68 12.90
C HIS A 431 -10.79 20.10 13.03
N SER A 432 -10.24 20.78 12.03
CA SER A 432 -8.84 21.24 12.05
C SER A 432 -8.49 22.12 13.24
N LYS A 433 -9.44 22.92 13.75
CA LYS A 433 -9.23 23.76 14.95
C LYS A 433 -9.03 22.88 16.19
N ILE A 434 -9.80 21.80 16.34
CA ILE A 434 -9.67 20.85 17.44
C ILE A 434 -8.33 20.12 17.34
N GLY A 435 -7.95 19.64 16.14
CA GLY A 435 -6.66 19.03 15.90
C GLY A 435 -5.48 19.94 16.26
N ASN A 436 -5.54 21.22 15.85
CA ASN A 436 -4.48 22.20 16.13
C ASN A 436 -4.33 22.54 17.63
N SER A 437 -5.38 22.38 18.42
CA SER A 437 -5.39 22.68 19.87
C SER A 437 -5.38 21.42 20.75
N ALA A 438 -5.24 20.23 20.17
CA ALA A 438 -5.25 18.98 20.92
C ALA A 438 -4.01 18.82 21.80
N ILE A 439 -4.23 18.43 23.06
CA ILE A 439 -3.17 18.14 24.05
C ILE A 439 -3.22 16.72 24.60
N GLY A 440 -4.36 16.06 24.52
CA GLY A 440 -4.60 14.72 25.00
C GLY A 440 -5.95 14.18 24.52
N ALA A 441 -6.25 12.95 24.85
CA ALA A 441 -7.54 12.33 24.59
C ALA A 441 -8.01 11.54 25.80
N LYS A 442 -9.32 11.38 25.97
CA LYS A 442 -9.90 10.36 26.82
C LYS A 442 -10.41 9.22 25.92
N ILE A 443 -9.81 8.07 26.04
CA ILE A 443 -10.20 6.86 25.32
C ILE A 443 -10.85 5.93 26.32
N ASN A 444 -12.12 5.60 26.13
CA ASN A 444 -12.90 4.77 27.08
C ASN A 444 -12.79 5.26 28.53
N HIS A 445 -12.93 6.59 28.71
CA HIS A 445 -12.84 7.31 29.97
C HIS A 445 -11.44 7.39 30.62
N LYS A 446 -10.38 6.86 29.99
CA LYS A 446 -8.99 6.99 30.44
C LYS A 446 -8.28 8.09 29.68
N ILE A 447 -7.48 8.91 30.37
CA ILE A 447 -6.66 9.94 29.75
C ILE A 447 -5.45 9.25 29.10
N GLU A 448 -5.30 9.48 27.82
CA GLU A 448 -4.24 8.91 26.97
C GLU A 448 -3.56 10.01 26.14
N PRO A 449 -2.29 9.83 25.76
CA PRO A 449 -1.63 10.73 24.82
C PRO A 449 -2.33 10.84 23.46
N ILE A 450 -2.19 11.95 22.77
CA ILE A 450 -2.74 12.13 21.40
C ILE A 450 -2.11 11.20 20.38
N THR A 451 -0.96 10.61 20.71
CA THR A 451 -0.21 9.64 19.88
C THR A 451 -0.78 8.23 19.97
N THR A 452 -1.67 7.95 20.93
CA THR A 452 -2.25 6.63 21.16
C THR A 452 -3.07 6.18 19.97
N GLN A 453 -2.78 4.96 19.47
CA GLN A 453 -3.57 4.33 18.41
C GLN A 453 -4.95 3.97 18.93
N ILE A 454 -5.96 4.27 18.12
CA ILE A 454 -7.37 4.00 18.43
C ILE A 454 -7.82 2.68 17.80
N ASN A 455 -8.72 1.99 18.50
CA ASN A 455 -9.24 0.70 18.07
C ASN A 455 -10.74 0.78 17.77
N SER A 456 -11.25 -0.23 17.05
CA SER A 456 -12.67 -0.32 16.78
C SER A 456 -13.47 -0.49 18.06
N GLY A 457 -14.50 0.34 18.23
CA GLY A 457 -15.34 0.36 19.43
C GLY A 457 -14.93 1.41 20.46
N ASP A 458 -13.77 2.06 20.33
CA ASP A 458 -13.32 3.08 21.28
C ASP A 458 -14.23 4.31 21.27
N GLN A 459 -14.55 4.81 22.46
CA GLN A 459 -15.18 6.12 22.66
C GLN A 459 -14.08 7.15 22.93
N ILE A 460 -14.04 8.23 22.14
CA ILE A 460 -12.92 9.18 22.15
C ILE A 460 -13.43 10.60 22.38
N GLU A 461 -12.89 11.24 23.41
CA GLU A 461 -13.05 12.68 23.71
C GLU A 461 -11.69 13.37 23.60
N ILE A 462 -11.59 14.44 22.80
CA ILE A 462 -10.34 15.18 22.63
C ILE A 462 -10.25 16.28 23.66
N ILE A 463 -9.12 16.35 24.34
CA ILE A 463 -8.78 17.39 25.30
C ILE A 463 -7.98 18.48 24.55
N THR A 464 -8.43 19.72 24.61
CA THR A 464 -7.84 20.86 23.91
C THR A 464 -7.34 21.93 24.88
N ALA A 465 -6.33 22.70 24.44
CA ALA A 465 -5.87 23.90 25.14
C ALA A 465 -5.63 25.05 24.13
N ASP A 466 -5.97 26.27 24.53
CA ASP A 466 -5.87 27.43 23.63
C ASP A 466 -4.43 27.75 23.22
N ASN A 467 -3.46 27.42 24.06
CA ASN A 467 -2.04 27.63 23.82
C ASN A 467 -1.34 26.52 23.06
N ALA A 468 -2.04 25.39 22.79
CA ALA A 468 -1.46 24.30 22.02
C ALA A 468 -1.26 24.68 20.55
N ARG A 469 -0.19 24.16 19.96
CA ARG A 469 0.16 24.38 18.56
C ARG A 469 0.66 23.06 17.95
N PRO A 470 0.37 22.80 16.66
CA PRO A 470 0.94 21.67 15.96
C PRO A 470 2.45 21.71 15.92
N LYS A 471 3.07 20.54 16.14
CA LYS A 471 4.52 20.34 16.06
C LYS A 471 4.87 19.60 14.76
N ALA A 472 6.09 19.80 14.25
CA ALA A 472 6.58 19.09 13.07
C ALA A 472 6.59 17.56 13.27
N GLU A 473 6.95 17.10 14.47
CA GLU A 473 6.94 15.68 14.88
C GLU A 473 5.58 15.01 14.75
N TRP A 474 4.48 15.78 14.75
CA TRP A 474 3.14 15.24 14.57
C TRP A 474 2.90 14.63 13.18
N LEU A 475 3.71 15.03 12.18
CA LEU A 475 3.65 14.47 10.83
C LEU A 475 4.03 12.99 10.77
N ASP A 476 4.92 12.55 11.68
CA ASP A 476 5.37 11.17 11.76
C ASP A 476 4.39 10.29 12.55
N ILE A 477 3.53 10.91 13.36
CA ILE A 477 2.58 10.23 14.24
C ILE A 477 1.24 9.97 13.52
N VAL A 478 0.77 10.96 12.73
CA VAL A 478 -0.54 10.87 12.07
C VAL A 478 -0.50 10.00 10.83
N THR A 479 -1.55 9.21 10.67
CA THR A 479 -1.74 8.31 9.52
C THR A 479 -2.62 8.93 8.44
N THR A 480 -3.59 9.80 8.83
CA THR A 480 -4.56 10.32 7.87
C THR A 480 -4.02 11.48 7.03
N THR A 481 -4.38 11.49 5.75
CA THR A 481 -4.04 12.57 4.81
C THR A 481 -4.57 13.92 5.28
N LYS A 482 -5.79 13.92 5.85
CA LYS A 482 -6.45 15.13 6.37
C LYS A 482 -5.64 15.78 7.49
N ALA A 483 -5.15 14.97 8.45
CA ALA A 483 -4.30 15.45 9.53
C ALA A 483 -2.95 15.96 9.00
N LYS A 484 -2.28 15.20 8.13
CA LYS A 484 -1.00 15.59 7.52
C LYS A 484 -1.09 16.92 6.76
N GLN A 485 -2.13 17.09 5.94
CA GLN A 485 -2.35 18.34 5.19
C GLN A 485 -2.67 19.51 6.11
N ALA A 486 -3.50 19.31 7.13
CA ALA A 486 -3.83 20.36 8.10
C ALA A 486 -2.60 20.82 8.88
N ILE A 487 -1.77 19.89 9.35
CA ILE A 487 -0.51 20.17 10.05
C ILE A 487 0.47 20.90 9.13
N LYS A 488 0.73 20.39 7.90
CA LYS A 488 1.62 21.04 6.93
C LYS A 488 1.16 22.47 6.61
N SER A 489 -0.15 22.66 6.39
CA SER A 489 -0.73 23.98 6.10
C SER A 489 -0.58 24.95 7.29
N PHE A 490 -0.76 24.46 8.52
CA PHE A 490 -0.56 25.25 9.73
C PHE A 490 0.90 25.67 9.87
N LEU A 491 1.84 24.73 9.78
CA LEU A 491 3.28 24.99 9.91
C LEU A 491 3.79 25.95 8.81
N LYS A 492 3.30 25.82 7.57
CA LYS A 492 3.64 26.71 6.46
C LYS A 492 3.17 28.14 6.75
N ARG A 493 1.92 28.30 7.23
CA ARG A 493 1.37 29.61 7.61
C ARG A 493 2.10 30.20 8.80
N GLU A 494 2.41 29.40 9.81
CA GLU A 494 3.17 29.85 10.98
C GLU A 494 4.57 30.31 10.60
N ARG A 495 5.26 29.54 9.73
CA ARG A 495 6.56 29.94 9.18
C ARG A 495 6.48 31.26 8.43
N GLN A 496 5.45 31.46 7.60
CA GLN A 496 5.25 32.72 6.88
C GLN A 496 5.02 33.91 7.83
N ASN A 497 4.17 33.73 8.84
CA ASN A 497 3.94 34.73 9.87
C ASN A 497 5.23 35.05 10.64
N ASN A 498 6.05 34.04 10.94
CA ASN A 498 7.34 34.24 11.61
C ASN A 498 8.33 34.98 10.71
N ILE A 499 8.34 34.70 9.38
CA ILE A 499 9.17 35.45 8.42
C ILE A 499 8.79 36.93 8.41
N GLU A 500 7.50 37.24 8.32
CA GLU A 500 7.01 38.66 8.32
C GLU A 500 7.31 39.36 9.63
N ARG A 501 7.07 38.70 10.76
CA ARG A 501 7.38 39.24 12.08
C ARG A 501 8.87 39.46 12.29
N GLY A 502 9.68 38.45 11.87
CA GLY A 502 11.14 38.53 12.00
C GLY A 502 11.77 39.59 11.09
N MET A 503 11.24 39.77 9.89
CA MET A 503 11.63 40.84 8.98
C MET A 503 11.40 42.23 9.66
N LYS A 504 10.20 42.44 10.22
CA LYS A 504 9.84 43.66 10.90
C LYS A 504 10.73 43.90 12.12
N MET A 505 10.95 42.89 12.96
CA MET A 505 11.84 42.98 14.13
C MET A 505 13.28 43.30 13.72
N LEU A 506 13.79 42.71 12.66
CA LEU A 506 15.14 43.01 12.16
C LEU A 506 15.23 44.44 11.61
N GLU A 507 14.24 44.89 10.83
CA GLU A 507 14.16 46.26 10.32
C GLU A 507 14.13 47.30 11.44
N GLU A 508 13.30 47.13 12.45
CA GLU A 508 13.21 47.98 13.64
C GLU A 508 14.56 48.03 14.37
N ARG A 509 15.23 46.87 14.54
CA ARG A 509 16.55 46.84 15.20
C ARG A 509 17.64 47.49 14.38
N MET A 510 17.63 47.33 13.08
CA MET A 510 18.57 47.99 12.15
C MET A 510 18.37 49.50 12.12
N GLN A 511 17.13 49.99 12.20
CA GLN A 511 16.83 51.43 12.32
C GLN A 511 17.38 52.01 13.65
N GLN A 512 17.24 51.30 14.77
CA GLN A 512 17.83 51.70 16.06
C GLN A 512 19.37 51.80 15.99
N LEU A 513 20.00 51.00 15.13
CA LEU A 513 21.45 51.00 14.91
C LEU A 513 21.89 51.96 13.81
N ASN A 514 20.99 52.81 13.28
CA ASN A 514 21.25 53.75 12.17
C ASN A 514 21.93 53.07 10.95
N THR A 515 21.64 51.81 10.69
CA THR A 515 22.23 51.02 9.59
C THR A 515 21.14 50.54 8.65
N PRO A 516 21.17 50.87 7.33
CA PRO A 516 20.14 50.43 6.42
C PRO A 516 20.23 48.89 6.19
N LEU A 517 19.10 48.19 6.15
CA LEU A 517 19.02 46.79 5.86
C LEU A 517 19.30 46.56 4.35
N SER A 518 20.54 46.32 3.99
CA SER A 518 20.98 46.08 2.61
C SER A 518 21.31 44.61 2.37
N GLY A 519 21.27 44.19 1.10
CA GLY A 519 21.66 42.83 0.72
C GLY A 519 23.11 42.46 1.12
N ARG A 520 23.99 43.47 1.33
CA ARG A 520 25.35 43.24 1.82
C ARG A 520 25.34 42.91 3.30
N VAL A 521 24.48 43.55 4.09
CA VAL A 521 24.31 43.31 5.52
C VAL A 521 23.71 41.89 5.70
N LEU A 522 22.66 41.55 4.97
CA LEU A 522 22.03 40.21 5.03
C LEU A 522 23.03 39.10 4.73
N ARG A 523 23.86 39.25 3.68
CA ARG A 523 24.92 38.27 3.36
C ARG A 523 25.94 38.09 4.48
N LYS A 524 26.13 39.07 5.35
CA LYS A 524 27.01 38.96 6.53
C LYS A 524 26.34 38.25 7.71
N ILE A 525 25.09 38.62 8.01
CA ILE A 525 24.41 38.13 9.23
C ILE A 525 23.82 36.71 9.05
N VAL A 526 23.39 36.32 7.85
CA VAL A 526 22.81 35.01 7.58
C VAL A 526 23.73 33.86 8.03
N PRO A 527 25.03 33.78 7.65
CA PRO A 527 25.92 32.72 8.10
C PRO A 527 26.23 32.78 9.62
N ILE A 528 26.27 33.99 10.22
CA ILE A 528 26.61 34.15 11.62
C ILE A 528 25.51 33.58 12.53
N TYR A 529 24.26 33.66 12.08
CA TYR A 529 23.11 33.06 12.78
C TYR A 529 22.75 31.68 12.22
N GLU A 530 23.75 30.98 11.63
CA GLU A 530 23.59 29.58 11.13
C GLU A 530 22.32 29.38 10.30
N SER A 531 22.08 30.31 9.37
CA SER A 531 20.93 30.23 8.46
C SER A 531 21.39 30.05 7.03
N ASN A 532 20.67 29.23 6.26
CA ASN A 532 21.02 28.95 4.86
C ASN A 532 20.60 30.09 3.91
N ASN A 533 19.58 30.84 4.30
CA ASN A 533 19.06 31.95 3.50
C ASN A 533 18.39 33.01 4.40
N LYS A 534 18.04 34.15 3.78
CA LYS A 534 17.41 35.30 4.48
C LYS A 534 16.05 34.93 5.08
N GLU A 535 15.26 34.08 4.44
CA GLU A 535 13.93 33.68 4.92
C GLU A 535 14.01 32.82 6.17
N GLU A 536 15.01 31.92 6.22
CA GLU A 536 15.27 31.12 7.42
C GLU A 536 15.71 32.02 8.59
N LEU A 537 16.59 32.98 8.34
CA LEU A 537 16.99 33.96 9.36
C LEU A 537 15.77 34.72 9.90
N TYR A 538 14.92 35.25 9.01
CA TYR A 538 13.71 35.96 9.43
C TYR A 538 12.78 35.04 10.22
N SER A 539 12.60 33.80 9.78
CA SER A 539 11.79 32.82 10.51
C SER A 539 12.31 32.54 11.91
N LYS A 540 13.64 32.36 12.07
CA LYS A 540 14.29 32.15 13.37
C LYS A 540 14.16 33.38 14.31
N ILE A 541 14.30 34.58 13.74
CA ILE A 541 14.10 35.82 14.50
C ILE A 541 12.64 35.97 14.97
N GLY A 542 11.69 35.77 14.04
CA GLY A 542 10.27 35.87 14.33
C GLY A 542 9.76 34.80 15.29
N ALA A 543 10.37 33.61 15.29
CA ALA A 543 10.10 32.57 16.26
C ALA A 543 10.77 32.78 17.62
N GLY A 544 11.63 33.83 17.77
CA GLY A 544 12.36 34.11 19.00
C GLY A 544 13.54 33.17 19.28
N ILE A 545 13.97 32.39 18.29
CA ILE A 545 15.14 31.49 18.39
C ILE A 545 16.43 32.29 18.31
N VAL A 546 16.45 33.36 17.51
CA VAL A 546 17.57 34.27 17.36
C VAL A 546 17.29 35.58 18.12
N ASP A 547 18.14 35.92 19.09
CA ASP A 547 18.09 37.20 19.81
C ASP A 547 18.94 38.28 19.06
N LEU A 548 18.34 39.42 18.86
CA LEU A 548 18.98 40.54 18.14
C LEU A 548 19.76 41.50 19.08
N LYS A 549 19.94 41.16 20.38
CA LYS A 549 20.63 42.01 21.35
C LYS A 549 22.07 42.33 20.96
N ASP A 550 22.78 41.35 20.44
CA ASP A 550 24.18 41.44 20.07
C ASP A 550 24.44 41.81 18.60
N LEU A 551 23.39 42.18 17.85
CA LEU A 551 23.49 42.53 16.43
C LEU A 551 24.48 43.67 16.15
N ASP A 552 24.62 44.64 17.06
CA ASP A 552 25.59 45.73 16.98
C ASP A 552 27.03 45.24 16.98
N LYS A 553 27.36 44.23 17.78
CA LYS A 553 28.69 43.59 17.83
C LYS A 553 29.00 42.87 16.52
N VAL A 554 28.00 42.14 16.01
CA VAL A 554 28.09 41.38 14.74
C VAL A 554 28.32 42.30 13.55
N LEU A 555 27.69 43.45 13.48
CA LEU A 555 27.84 44.41 12.40
C LEU A 555 29.19 45.15 12.40
N LYS A 556 29.80 45.38 13.59
CA LYS A 556 31.08 46.06 13.75
C LYS A 556 32.31 45.18 13.45
N VAL A 557 32.15 43.86 13.30
CA VAL A 557 33.21 42.92 12.99
C VAL A 557 33.56 42.97 11.50
N ASN A 558 34.74 43.52 11.15
CA ASN A 558 35.25 43.48 9.78
C ASN A 558 35.63 42.08 9.34
N ALA A 559 35.21 41.70 8.13
CA ALA A 559 35.00 40.33 7.65
C ALA A 559 36.24 39.46 7.34
N THR A 560 37.48 39.89 7.67
CA THR A 560 38.67 39.15 7.18
C THR A 560 39.63 38.63 8.24
N SER A 561 39.46 38.93 9.53
CA SER A 561 40.42 38.45 10.55
C SER A 561 39.83 37.90 11.84
N LYS A 562 38.50 37.72 11.97
CA LYS A 562 37.87 37.46 13.28
C LYS A 562 36.87 36.27 13.32
N ILE A 563 36.68 35.50 12.25
CA ILE A 563 35.91 34.25 12.32
C ILE A 563 36.63 33.27 13.29
N LEU A 564 37.96 33.25 13.27
CA LEU A 564 38.78 32.47 14.22
C LEU A 564 38.70 32.95 15.66
N LYS A 565 38.53 34.27 15.91
CA LYS A 565 38.43 34.80 17.28
C LYS A 565 37.06 34.65 17.92
N PHE A 566 35.99 34.56 17.12
CA PHE A 566 34.63 34.31 17.62
C PHE A 566 34.47 32.86 18.06
N TRP A 567 35.06 31.93 17.34
CA TRP A 567 35.11 30.51 17.71
C TRP A 567 35.90 30.27 19.00
N THR A 568 37.02 30.97 19.22
CA THR A 568 37.80 30.88 20.46
C THR A 568 37.08 31.47 21.68
N LEU A 569 36.17 32.43 21.50
CA LEU A 569 35.38 32.99 22.61
C LEU A 569 34.21 32.10 23.04
N PHE A 570 33.70 31.23 22.14
CA PHE A 570 32.68 30.27 22.52
C PHE A 570 33.27 28.98 23.09
N ILE A 571 34.51 28.61 22.72
CA ILE A 571 35.20 27.43 23.25
C ILE A 571 35.70 27.71 24.69
N ASN A 572 36.12 28.93 25.01
CA ASN A 572 36.61 29.28 26.36
C ASN A 572 35.52 29.53 27.42
N LYS A 573 34.24 29.27 27.14
CA LYS A 573 33.16 29.34 28.13
C LYS A 573 32.69 27.99 28.62
N LYS A 574 33.42 26.92 28.28
CA LYS A 574 33.13 25.53 28.69
C LYS A 574 34.30 24.82 29.37
N GLU A 575 35.35 25.55 29.75
CA GLU A 575 36.46 25.03 30.52
C GLU A 575 36.64 25.81 31.81
N ASP A 576 35.77 25.57 32.77
CA ASP A 576 36.02 25.70 34.21
C ASP A 576 35.03 24.74 34.89
N GLU A 577 35.45 23.48 34.99
CA GLU A 577 35.19 22.52 36.06
C GLU A 577 35.89 21.20 35.72
N GLU A 578 37.05 21.04 36.33
CA GLU A 578 37.70 19.86 36.90
C GLU A 578 37.44 18.48 36.17
N GLY A 579 38.43 17.71 35.80
CA GLY A 579 39.59 17.20 36.47
C GLY A 579 39.88 15.79 35.92
N ASP A 580 41.11 15.56 35.62
CA ASP A 580 41.88 14.31 35.67
C ASP A 580 41.40 13.03 34.95
N ASP A 581 42.38 12.58 34.13
CA ASP A 581 42.82 11.20 33.85
C ASP A 581 41.99 10.30 32.94
N ALA A 582 42.49 10.11 31.76
CA ALA A 582 43.04 8.84 31.22
C ALA A 582 43.07 8.83 29.67
N GLU A 583 44.25 8.64 29.20
CA GLU A 583 44.58 8.25 27.82
C GLU A 583 43.69 7.10 27.33
N ASN A 584 43.07 7.29 26.19
CA ASN A 584 42.92 6.15 25.24
C ASN A 584 42.74 6.64 23.80
N PRO A 585 43.34 5.96 22.84
CA PRO A 585 43.60 6.49 21.52
C PRO A 585 42.33 6.42 20.63
N GLU A 586 42.12 7.47 19.86
CA GLU A 586 41.17 7.50 18.74
C GLU A 586 41.43 6.36 17.75
N PRO A 587 40.40 5.67 17.27
CA PRO A 587 40.56 4.90 16.05
C PRO A 587 40.43 5.82 14.84
N ASN A 588 41.49 5.90 14.09
CA ASN A 588 41.61 6.50 12.77
C ASN A 588 40.33 6.35 11.93
N SER A 589 39.74 7.49 11.57
CA SER A 589 38.90 7.61 10.40
C SER A 589 39.75 7.41 9.16
N ALA A 590 39.79 6.18 8.65
CA ALA A 590 40.37 5.89 7.33
C ALA A 590 39.54 6.66 6.28
N LYS A 591 40.09 7.76 5.80
CA LYS A 591 39.75 8.33 4.51
C LYS A 591 39.99 7.24 3.47
N ALA A 592 38.88 6.70 2.93
CA ALA A 592 38.97 5.92 1.70
C ALA A 592 39.28 6.92 0.59
N GLU A 593 40.55 6.85 0.12
CA GLU A 593 40.98 7.54 -1.07
C GLU A 593 40.15 7.09 -2.27
N GLU A 594 39.54 8.05 -2.93
CA GLU A 594 38.95 7.91 -4.26
C GLU A 594 40.09 7.57 -5.26
N SER A 595 40.24 6.31 -5.62
CA SER A 595 40.89 5.96 -6.88
C SER A 595 39.80 5.86 -7.96
N ALA A 596 39.60 6.95 -8.66
CA ALA A 596 38.78 6.99 -9.86
C ALA A 596 39.45 6.17 -10.96
N THR A 597 38.95 4.94 -11.17
CA THR A 597 39.04 4.26 -12.47
C THR A 597 37.68 4.38 -13.12
N ALA A 598 37.60 5.15 -14.20
CA ALA A 598 36.43 5.32 -15.03
C ALA A 598 35.99 3.96 -15.59
N GLY A 599 34.79 3.48 -15.25
CA GLY A 599 34.13 2.41 -16.00
C GLY A 599 33.28 1.39 -15.24
N GLU A 600 33.42 1.21 -13.92
CA GLU A 600 32.61 0.21 -13.22
C GLU A 600 31.40 0.85 -12.46
N PRO A 601 30.19 0.26 -12.59
CA PRO A 601 29.02 0.76 -11.87
C PRO A 601 29.21 0.61 -10.36
N GLN A 602 29.06 1.70 -9.62
CA GLN A 602 29.16 1.70 -8.17
C GLN A 602 27.90 1.14 -7.54
N PHE A 603 27.99 -0.02 -6.88
CA PHE A 603 26.89 -0.66 -6.18
C PHE A 603 26.75 -0.10 -4.75
N VAL A 604 25.51 0.25 -4.37
CA VAL A 604 25.17 0.73 -3.02
C VAL A 604 24.03 -0.12 -2.48
N MET A 605 24.14 -0.59 -1.22
CA MET A 605 23.08 -1.34 -0.57
C MET A 605 21.93 -0.41 -0.15
N ALA A 606 20.70 -0.81 -0.43
CA ALA A 606 19.50 -0.03 -0.07
C ALA A 606 19.32 0.00 1.45
N GLU A 607 19.13 1.19 2.02
CA GLU A 607 18.90 1.38 3.46
C GLU A 607 17.54 0.83 3.91
N CYS A 608 16.53 0.86 3.05
CA CYS A 608 15.16 0.43 3.34
C CYS A 608 14.99 -1.08 3.56
N CYS A 609 15.91 -1.92 3.06
CA CYS A 609 15.79 -3.37 3.19
C CYS A 609 17.11 -4.09 3.53
N LYS A 610 18.23 -3.37 3.55
CA LYS A 610 19.55 -3.84 3.99
C LYS A 610 19.89 -5.25 3.50
N PRO A 611 20.03 -5.47 2.17
CA PRO A 611 20.32 -6.79 1.62
C PRO A 611 21.70 -7.27 2.05
N ILE A 612 21.83 -8.57 2.27
CA ILE A 612 23.12 -9.23 2.58
C ILE A 612 23.40 -10.32 1.54
N PRO A 613 24.65 -10.75 1.34
CA PRO A 613 24.98 -11.82 0.42
C PRO A 613 24.11 -13.06 0.66
N GLY A 614 23.59 -13.64 -0.43
CA GLY A 614 22.66 -14.75 -0.39
C GLY A 614 21.17 -14.33 -0.37
N ASP A 615 20.83 -13.09 -0.05
CA ASP A 615 19.46 -12.58 -0.29
C ASP A 615 19.22 -12.51 -1.82
N SER A 616 17.99 -12.80 -2.24
CA SER A 616 17.55 -12.54 -3.61
C SER A 616 17.44 -11.03 -3.82
N VAL A 617 18.26 -10.49 -4.74
CA VAL A 617 18.40 -9.04 -4.92
C VAL A 617 18.07 -8.59 -6.34
N VAL A 618 17.70 -7.32 -6.44
CA VAL A 618 17.41 -6.62 -7.70
C VAL A 618 18.05 -5.25 -7.62
N GLY A 619 18.76 -4.83 -8.67
CA GLY A 619 19.36 -3.52 -8.77
C GLY A 619 18.41 -2.47 -9.30
N TYR A 620 18.49 -1.30 -8.75
CA TYR A 620 17.87 -0.10 -9.27
C TYR A 620 18.95 0.91 -9.66
N LYS A 621 19.04 1.24 -10.96
CA LYS A 621 19.94 2.27 -11.45
C LYS A 621 19.30 3.64 -11.22
N ASP A 622 19.80 4.38 -10.24
CA ASP A 622 19.30 5.71 -9.93
C ASP A 622 19.67 6.71 -11.03
N PRO A 623 18.69 7.37 -11.66
CA PRO A 623 18.94 8.33 -12.73
C PRO A 623 19.73 9.57 -12.29
N ALA A 624 19.62 9.97 -11.03
CA ALA A 624 20.23 11.18 -10.50
C ALA A 624 21.71 10.97 -10.13
N SER A 625 22.02 9.83 -9.49
CA SER A 625 23.38 9.54 -9.02
C SER A 625 24.17 8.60 -9.94
N HIS A 626 23.53 8.01 -10.95
CA HIS A 626 24.07 6.95 -11.82
C HIS A 626 24.59 5.70 -11.08
N ARG A 627 24.28 5.56 -9.77
CA ARG A 627 24.63 4.41 -8.93
C ARG A 627 23.61 3.30 -9.07
N ILE A 628 24.03 2.07 -8.83
CA ILE A 628 23.13 0.92 -8.77
C ILE A 628 22.82 0.65 -7.30
N ILE A 629 21.58 0.92 -6.89
CA ILE A 629 21.08 0.65 -5.54
C ILE A 629 20.52 -0.77 -5.52
N VAL A 630 21.06 -1.61 -4.64
CA VAL A 630 20.70 -3.04 -4.54
C VAL A 630 19.63 -3.21 -3.48
N HIS A 631 18.44 -3.68 -3.88
CA HIS A 631 17.32 -4.00 -3.01
C HIS A 631 17.09 -5.50 -2.92
N LYS A 632 16.44 -5.97 -1.85
CA LYS A 632 15.85 -7.31 -1.83
C LYS A 632 14.70 -7.39 -2.82
N SER A 633 14.53 -8.55 -3.46
CA SER A 633 13.48 -8.76 -4.47
C SER A 633 12.06 -8.60 -3.93
N ASN A 634 11.84 -8.74 -2.61
CA ASN A 634 10.58 -8.55 -1.91
C ASN A 634 10.44 -7.18 -1.22
N CYS A 635 11.30 -6.22 -1.53
CA CYS A 635 11.28 -4.90 -0.92
C CYS A 635 10.11 -4.06 -1.45
N LYS A 636 9.30 -3.49 -0.54
CA LYS A 636 8.16 -2.63 -0.90
C LYS A 636 8.59 -1.35 -1.65
N GLU A 637 9.75 -0.80 -1.29
CA GLU A 637 10.31 0.36 -1.97
C GLU A 637 10.76 0.00 -3.40
N LEU A 638 11.28 -1.21 -3.61
CA LEU A 638 11.57 -1.70 -4.94
C LEU A 638 10.30 -1.81 -5.82
N ASP A 639 9.17 -2.20 -5.23
CA ASP A 639 7.88 -2.25 -5.95
C ASP A 639 7.47 -0.85 -6.41
N ARG A 640 7.66 0.15 -5.56
CA ARG A 640 7.43 1.55 -5.89
C ARG A 640 8.36 2.03 -7.01
N LEU A 641 9.66 1.75 -6.87
CA LEU A 641 10.67 2.10 -7.86
C LEU A 641 10.45 1.37 -9.19
N ALA A 642 10.01 0.12 -9.17
CA ALA A 642 9.68 -0.64 -10.36
C ALA A 642 8.47 -0.07 -11.09
N ALA A 643 7.46 0.39 -10.36
CA ALA A 643 6.29 1.04 -10.93
C ALA A 643 6.64 2.40 -11.57
N GLN A 644 7.57 3.14 -10.95
CA GLN A 644 8.00 4.47 -11.42
C GLN A 644 9.08 4.41 -12.49
N PHE A 645 10.06 3.52 -12.35
CA PHE A 645 11.30 3.50 -13.11
C PHE A 645 11.66 2.12 -13.68
N GLY A 646 10.67 1.35 -14.12
CA GLY A 646 10.87 -0.04 -14.54
C GLY A 646 11.99 -0.30 -15.55
N ARG A 647 12.40 0.72 -16.33
CA ARG A 647 13.55 0.62 -17.26
C ARG A 647 14.90 0.59 -16.54
N ASN A 648 14.95 1.07 -15.30
CA ASN A 648 16.16 1.19 -14.50
C ASN A 648 16.34 0.00 -13.55
N ILE A 649 15.47 -1.00 -13.62
CA ILE A 649 15.52 -2.21 -12.81
C ILE A 649 16.38 -3.28 -13.50
N LEU A 650 17.42 -3.74 -12.78
CA LEU A 650 18.39 -4.73 -13.24
C LEU A 650 18.20 -6.02 -12.44
N LYS A 651 17.55 -7.03 -13.01
CA LYS A 651 17.23 -8.28 -12.29
C LYS A 651 18.33 -9.34 -12.41
N ASP A 652 18.93 -9.49 -13.59
CA ASP A 652 19.83 -10.61 -13.92
C ASP A 652 21.33 -10.20 -13.91
N GLU A 653 21.64 -8.93 -13.67
CA GLU A 653 23.01 -8.39 -13.78
C GLU A 653 23.74 -8.33 -12.45
N ILE A 654 23.05 -8.58 -11.31
CA ILE A 654 23.65 -8.49 -9.98
C ILE A 654 23.94 -9.88 -9.44
N LYS A 655 25.24 -10.21 -9.39
CA LYS A 655 25.73 -11.40 -8.69
C LYS A 655 26.57 -10.96 -7.49
N TRP A 656 26.34 -11.60 -6.35
CA TRP A 656 27.21 -11.41 -5.19
C TRP A 656 28.64 -11.87 -5.53
N SER A 657 29.61 -10.95 -5.56
CA SER A 657 31.00 -11.33 -5.71
C SER A 657 31.53 -11.88 -4.40
N GLN A 658 32.14 -13.07 -4.43
CA GLN A 658 32.66 -13.77 -3.24
C GLN A 658 33.95 -13.17 -2.66
N HIS A 659 34.37 -11.98 -3.07
CA HIS A 659 35.75 -11.54 -2.86
C HIS A 659 35.97 -10.43 -1.82
N LYS A 660 35.12 -10.27 -0.79
CA LYS A 660 35.56 -9.55 0.42
C LYS A 660 34.86 -10.12 1.65
N ALA A 661 35.65 -10.41 2.68
CA ALA A 661 35.20 -10.78 4.02
C ALA A 661 34.54 -9.53 4.70
N MET A 662 33.41 -9.09 4.17
CA MET A 662 32.58 -8.05 4.79
C MET A 662 31.58 -8.70 5.72
N SER A 663 31.42 -8.13 6.90
CA SER A 663 30.38 -8.52 7.86
C SER A 663 29.24 -7.51 7.80
N TYR A 664 28.02 -8.01 7.78
CA TYR A 664 26.81 -7.21 7.67
C TYR A 664 26.06 -7.20 8.99
N LEU A 665 25.67 -6.02 9.48
CA LEU A 665 24.91 -5.89 10.70
C LEU A 665 23.46 -6.27 10.44
N VAL A 666 22.96 -7.25 11.20
CA VAL A 666 21.56 -7.72 11.13
C VAL A 666 20.97 -7.71 12.54
N THR A 667 19.72 -7.33 12.65
CA THR A 667 18.96 -7.39 13.90
C THR A 667 17.91 -8.50 13.81
N ILE A 668 17.89 -9.37 14.81
CA ILE A 668 16.95 -10.48 14.97
C ILE A 668 16.01 -10.12 16.12
N GLU A 669 14.72 -10.25 15.91
CA GLU A 669 13.68 -10.13 16.94
C GLU A 669 13.39 -11.50 17.54
N LEU A 670 13.27 -11.55 18.86
CA LEU A 670 13.03 -12.75 19.66
C LEU A 670 11.82 -12.56 20.54
N ARG A 671 11.03 -13.62 20.69
CA ARG A 671 9.97 -13.70 21.66
C ARG A 671 9.88 -15.10 22.24
N GLY A 672 9.59 -15.21 23.52
CA GLY A 672 9.46 -16.50 24.16
C GLY A 672 9.05 -16.41 25.63
N ILE A 673 9.07 -17.56 26.30
CA ILE A 673 8.77 -17.69 27.74
C ILE A 673 10.06 -17.38 28.52
N ASP A 674 9.99 -16.40 29.43
CA ASP A 674 11.12 -16.07 30.28
C ASP A 674 11.44 -17.20 31.26
N ARG A 675 12.70 -17.52 31.39
CA ARG A 675 13.24 -18.49 32.35
C ARG A 675 14.67 -18.15 32.74
N THR A 676 15.06 -18.63 33.90
CA THR A 676 16.45 -18.50 34.33
C THR A 676 17.41 -19.13 33.32
N GLY A 677 18.41 -18.35 32.88
CA GLY A 677 19.45 -18.79 31.96
C GLY A 677 19.15 -18.61 30.50
N ILE A 678 18.01 -18.06 30.07
CA ILE A 678 17.65 -17.85 28.65
C ILE A 678 18.68 -16.96 27.94
N LEU A 679 19.14 -15.90 28.58
CA LEU A 679 20.17 -14.99 28.09
C LEU A 679 21.52 -15.68 27.91
N LEU A 680 21.89 -16.56 28.84
CA LEU A 680 23.11 -17.34 28.77
C LEU A 680 23.09 -18.32 27.60
N ASP A 681 21.93 -19.00 27.41
CA ASP A 681 21.76 -19.94 26.30
C ASP A 681 21.82 -19.22 24.95
N LEU A 682 21.20 -18.03 24.82
CA LEU A 682 21.28 -17.18 23.62
C LEU A 682 22.72 -16.74 23.35
N ALA A 683 23.40 -16.21 24.37
CA ALA A 683 24.77 -15.75 24.23
C ALA A 683 25.72 -16.89 23.84
N LYS A 684 25.58 -18.07 24.46
CA LYS A 684 26.35 -19.27 24.11
C LYS A 684 26.09 -19.70 22.67
N THR A 685 24.86 -19.80 22.27
CA THR A 685 24.49 -20.23 20.90
C THR A 685 25.11 -19.31 19.85
N VAL A 686 25.08 -17.99 20.06
CA VAL A 686 25.63 -17.03 19.08
C VAL A 686 27.15 -16.96 19.15
N SER A 687 27.73 -16.88 20.35
CA SER A 687 29.16 -16.60 20.52
C SER A 687 30.03 -17.86 20.49
N GLU A 688 29.57 -18.97 21.09
CA GLU A 688 30.35 -20.22 21.16
C GLU A 688 30.11 -21.09 19.92
N ASP A 689 28.85 -21.33 19.51
CA ASP A 689 28.55 -22.25 18.40
C ASP A 689 28.90 -21.64 17.04
N PHE A 690 28.72 -20.32 16.85
CA PHE A 690 28.95 -19.64 15.58
C PHE A 690 30.14 -18.69 15.58
N SER A 691 30.81 -18.49 16.73
CA SER A 691 31.92 -17.56 16.88
C SER A 691 31.63 -16.14 16.36
N ILE A 692 30.41 -15.66 16.62
CA ILE A 692 29.92 -14.37 16.18
C ILE A 692 29.79 -13.42 17.36
N ASN A 693 30.33 -12.20 17.21
CA ASN A 693 30.19 -11.16 18.22
C ASN A 693 28.78 -10.53 18.19
N ILE A 694 28.15 -10.51 19.35
CA ILE A 694 26.90 -9.78 19.59
C ILE A 694 27.26 -8.30 19.76
N ARG A 695 26.72 -7.44 18.90
CA ARG A 695 26.90 -5.99 19.02
C ARG A 695 25.98 -5.41 20.08
N GLN A 696 24.74 -5.85 20.13
CA GLN A 696 23.73 -5.37 21.05
C GLN A 696 22.71 -6.46 21.32
N ILE A 697 22.30 -6.58 22.56
CA ILE A 697 21.17 -7.39 22.99
C ILE A 697 20.27 -6.54 23.86
N ASN A 698 18.98 -6.53 23.55
CA ASN A 698 17.96 -5.84 24.34
C ASN A 698 16.82 -6.84 24.59
N ILE A 699 16.53 -7.13 25.86
CA ILE A 699 15.48 -8.07 26.26
C ILE A 699 14.66 -7.40 27.34
N GLN A 700 13.34 -7.41 27.17
CA GLN A 700 12.37 -6.93 28.14
C GLN A 700 11.42 -8.06 28.49
N THR A 701 11.10 -8.19 29.76
CA THR A 701 10.20 -9.25 30.26
C THR A 701 8.95 -8.63 30.83
N HIS A 702 7.79 -9.13 30.39
CA HIS A 702 6.47 -8.81 30.93
C HIS A 702 5.68 -10.11 31.14
N ASP A 703 5.15 -10.36 32.34
CA ASP A 703 4.30 -11.47 32.66
C ASP A 703 4.84 -12.86 32.21
N ASN A 704 6.10 -13.15 32.51
CA ASN A 704 6.82 -14.36 32.11
C ASN A 704 7.03 -14.56 30.60
N ILE A 705 6.77 -13.55 29.80
CA ILE A 705 7.08 -13.52 28.37
C ILE A 705 8.19 -12.52 28.16
N PHE A 706 9.25 -12.90 27.43
CA PHE A 706 10.25 -11.96 27.01
C PHE A 706 10.10 -11.60 25.54
N GLU A 707 10.37 -10.35 25.24
CA GLU A 707 10.55 -9.83 23.89
C GLU A 707 11.90 -9.12 23.82
N GLY A 708 12.61 -9.28 22.71
CA GLY A 708 13.91 -8.65 22.59
C GLY A 708 14.47 -8.64 21.19
N THR A 709 15.59 -7.95 21.05
CA THR A 709 16.35 -7.86 19.81
C THR A 709 17.81 -8.19 20.05
N ILE A 710 18.41 -8.92 19.11
CA ILE A 710 19.84 -9.17 19.05
C ILE A 710 20.38 -8.63 17.74
N SER A 711 21.37 -7.74 17.82
CA SER A 711 22.10 -7.22 16.65
C SER A 711 23.47 -7.89 16.58
N LEU A 712 23.76 -8.51 15.45
CA LEU A 712 24.99 -9.29 15.24
C LEU A 712 25.54 -9.12 13.81
N TYR A 713 26.82 -9.44 13.63
CA TYR A 713 27.47 -9.35 12.32
C TYR A 713 27.46 -10.71 11.63
N VAL A 714 26.85 -10.81 10.46
CA VAL A 714 26.80 -12.03 9.64
C VAL A 714 27.52 -11.82 8.31
N LYS A 715 28.00 -12.91 7.71
CA LYS A 715 28.67 -12.87 6.40
C LYS A 715 27.67 -12.93 5.25
N ASP A 716 26.60 -13.73 5.41
CA ASP A 716 25.61 -14.02 4.40
C ASP A 716 24.25 -14.45 5.00
N ALA A 717 23.26 -14.64 4.13
CA ALA A 717 21.92 -15.04 4.50
C ALA A 717 21.86 -16.50 4.99
N GLU A 718 22.70 -17.39 4.48
CA GLU A 718 22.75 -18.80 4.88
C GLU A 718 23.22 -18.94 6.32
N GLY A 719 24.30 -18.24 6.67
CA GLY A 719 24.79 -18.16 8.05
C GLY A 719 23.75 -17.55 8.99
N LEU A 720 23.03 -16.52 8.56
CA LEU A 720 21.95 -15.94 9.34
C LEU A 720 20.83 -16.95 9.61
N HIS A 721 20.39 -17.68 8.58
CA HIS A 721 19.34 -18.69 8.74
C HIS A 721 19.76 -19.81 9.70
N ALA A 722 21.01 -20.29 9.57
CA ALA A 722 21.55 -21.30 10.48
C ALA A 722 21.53 -20.84 11.95
N ILE A 723 21.89 -19.57 12.20
CA ILE A 723 21.83 -18.98 13.54
C ILE A 723 20.38 -18.92 14.04
N MET A 724 19.47 -18.40 13.22
CA MET A 724 18.05 -18.29 13.58
C MET A 724 17.41 -19.65 13.89
N ASP A 725 17.74 -20.68 13.10
CA ASP A 725 17.22 -22.04 13.31
C ASP A 725 17.78 -22.69 14.59
N LYS A 726 19.03 -22.37 14.93
CA LYS A 726 19.63 -22.85 16.19
C LYS A 726 19.00 -22.15 17.40
N ILE A 727 18.79 -20.83 17.29
CA ILE A 727 18.11 -20.04 18.33
C ILE A 727 16.67 -20.54 18.55
N ARG A 728 15.94 -20.89 17.49
CA ARG A 728 14.57 -21.48 17.61
C ARG A 728 14.54 -22.79 18.41
N LYS A 729 15.63 -23.54 18.42
CA LYS A 729 15.71 -24.79 19.17
C LYS A 729 15.96 -24.60 20.66
N ILE A 730 16.29 -23.39 21.11
CA ILE A 730 16.48 -23.09 22.54
C ILE A 730 15.13 -23.19 23.24
N LYS A 731 15.06 -24.01 24.28
CA LYS A 731 13.83 -24.21 25.08
C LYS A 731 13.35 -22.87 25.64
N GLY A 732 12.11 -22.51 25.35
CA GLY A 732 11.50 -21.27 25.81
C GLY A 732 11.45 -20.16 24.74
N ILE A 733 12.09 -20.33 23.61
CA ILE A 733 11.95 -19.40 22.46
C ILE A 733 10.79 -19.85 21.57
N ASP A 734 9.87 -18.94 21.29
CA ASP A 734 8.68 -19.15 20.48
C ASP A 734 8.85 -18.60 19.07
N THR A 735 9.35 -17.36 18.96
CA THR A 735 9.52 -16.69 17.67
C THR A 735 10.93 -16.10 17.51
N VAL A 736 11.49 -16.29 16.30
CA VAL A 736 12.75 -15.71 15.87
C VAL A 736 12.54 -15.12 14.48
N LYS A 737 12.73 -13.82 14.31
CA LYS A 737 12.53 -13.12 13.04
C LYS A 737 13.69 -12.18 12.74
N ARG A 738 14.02 -12.03 11.45
CA ARG A 738 14.91 -10.95 11.02
C ARG A 738 14.11 -9.65 10.98
N ASN A 739 14.58 -8.64 11.71
CA ASN A 739 14.02 -7.29 11.57
C ASN A 739 14.31 -6.78 10.16
N GLN A 740 13.28 -6.25 9.49
CA GLN A 740 13.37 -5.75 8.12
C GLN A 740 13.44 -4.22 8.07
N ASP A 741 13.43 -3.56 9.25
CA ASP A 741 13.52 -2.10 9.36
C ASP A 741 14.97 -1.60 9.42
#